data_10c64b19b0b00d6d6fa1e7eb34532845
#
_entry.id   10c64b19b0b00d6d6fa1e7eb34532845
#
_cell.length_a   1.000
_cell.length_b   1.000
_cell.length_c   1.000
_cell.angle_alpha   90.00
_cell.angle_beta   90.00
_cell.angle_gamma   90.00
#
_symmetry.space_group_name_H-M   'P 1'
#
loop_
_entity.id
_entity.type
_entity.pdbx_description
1 polymer ?
#
loop_
_entity_poly.entity_id
_entity_poly.type
_entity_poly.pdbx_seq_one_letter_code
_entity_poly.pdbx_strand_id
1 'polypeptide(L)'
;MRWGWGLFLGLLGLALLLGFPPLLKGAVEGGLALLGFRGEVREVRGHLLWGLRLKGVRLEGQGLALEAEEVDLAYDLLGLFRRELPLSLGLRKAVVRPTWEALVPEGGGPPPAFRLLFQSLRLEDVAVELPRGERLFLPPLRLTLLGENPYRFLARLPGGSFQGEARALSPDLAAWEVGFSGEVRGLSFFYEGLKGGRLSGALRLGPQGVFGEAEVREGAVEVVGFPLEGVEGTLRLEGGRVEARLRGRGLEGPVAATAEVDLKAPRYRFLVEGRPSLRALALHYGLALPVEGDGRLVLEGEGWEALRLQGAFQGEGRLLGEPFRHQGTLSFRKVFALEARVEGRLFDRTYTLEAGLEGGRYWGRYRDSLGSALALFGEGGRYEGEGRAAWPKPLEGLAAVRFQGEGSRYRVVVEGPGARLPLFPPLDLSGEVVGEGERVSGRVGPLTLAGTWGDLALRLRPTPLLVGQVEGEGRLEGGRLLADLRYTSPYAAFPVRVRQGEGAFFLESPYGEGNYRGGVFALRLEGLPLRLLEEARLYGEAVYREGALSGALRLEGRALEARARLRGLAADLEGRLSTPLGTLPLSGAYDPEAGLRLLAGGLRLTYREALRLVGEAALGGFRLRADLAYGEGFSGWASLGGPLGLGGGLWGEGGRLL
;
A
#
# COMPACT_ATOMS: atom_id res chain seq x y z
N MET A 1 -31.28 80.98 33.81
CA MET A 1 -30.26 79.95 34.06
C MET A 1 -30.68 78.83 35.03
N ARG A 2 -31.54 79.01 36.03
CA ARG A 2 -31.92 77.96 37.02
C ARG A 2 -32.69 76.75 36.45
N TRP A 3 -33.48 76.96 35.39
CA TRP A 3 -34.24 75.85 34.76
C TRP A 3 -33.37 74.86 33.94
N GLY A 4 -32.28 75.33 33.36
CA GLY A 4 -31.33 74.50 32.61
C GLY A 4 -30.60 73.53 33.51
N TRP A 5 -30.22 73.88 34.75
CA TRP A 5 -29.59 73.05 35.72
C TRP A 5 -30.55 71.97 36.30
N GLY A 6 -31.83 72.36 36.50
CA GLY A 6 -32.84 71.39 36.95
C GLY A 6 -33.11 70.32 35.89
N LEU A 7 -33.21 70.71 34.64
CA LEU A 7 -33.37 69.79 33.51
C LEU A 7 -32.13 68.94 33.30
N PHE A 8 -30.92 69.52 33.39
CA PHE A 8 -29.67 68.81 33.33
C PHE A 8 -29.51 67.77 34.46
N LEU A 9 -29.78 68.14 35.71
CA LEU A 9 -29.74 67.26 36.86
C LEU A 9 -30.83 66.18 36.77
N GLY A 10 -32.02 66.50 36.26
CA GLY A 10 -33.08 65.53 35.98
C GLY A 10 -32.68 64.52 34.92
N LEU A 11 -32.09 64.98 33.81
CA LEU A 11 -31.55 64.11 32.75
C LEU A 11 -30.36 63.26 33.22
N LEU A 12 -29.47 63.85 34.05
CA LEU A 12 -28.34 63.15 34.65
C LEU A 12 -28.84 62.09 35.65
N GLY A 13 -29.83 62.44 36.49
CA GLY A 13 -30.48 61.51 37.40
C GLY A 13 -31.16 60.36 36.69
N LEU A 14 -31.88 60.64 35.59
CA LEU A 14 -32.49 59.62 34.75
C LEU A 14 -31.43 58.74 34.08
N ALA A 15 -30.36 59.35 33.57
CA ALA A 15 -29.26 58.55 32.99
C ALA A 15 -28.59 57.66 34.04
N LEU A 16 -28.38 58.13 35.26
CA LEU A 16 -27.85 57.30 36.36
C LEU A 16 -28.83 56.19 36.77
N LEU A 17 -30.12 56.47 36.80
CA LEU A 17 -31.17 55.45 37.08
C LEU A 17 -31.21 54.36 35.99
N LEU A 18 -31.07 54.76 34.72
CA LEU A 18 -31.03 53.80 33.60
C LEU A 18 -29.76 52.94 33.57
N GLY A 19 -28.72 53.30 34.34
CA GLY A 19 -27.53 52.49 34.59
C GLY A 19 -27.54 51.75 35.91
N PHE A 20 -28.55 51.87 36.76
CA PHE A 20 -28.61 51.25 38.07
C PHE A 20 -28.88 49.73 38.00
N PRO A 21 -27.95 48.88 38.49
CA PRO A 21 -28.00 47.43 38.27
C PRO A 21 -29.28 46.71 38.63
N PRO A 22 -29.94 46.99 39.73
CA PRO A 22 -31.20 46.31 40.09
C PRO A 22 -32.36 46.66 39.13
N LEU A 23 -32.45 47.91 38.69
CA LEU A 23 -33.44 48.29 37.69
C LEU A 23 -33.15 47.70 36.30
N LEU A 24 -31.87 47.67 35.93
CA LEU A 24 -31.45 46.97 34.71
C LEU A 24 -31.82 45.53 34.72
N LYS A 25 -31.59 44.83 35.84
CA LYS A 25 -31.93 43.41 35.98
C LYS A 25 -33.44 43.20 35.82
N GLY A 26 -34.25 43.93 36.53
CA GLY A 26 -35.70 43.84 36.43
C GLY A 26 -36.26 44.17 35.05
N ALA A 27 -35.68 45.19 34.38
CA ALA A 27 -36.05 45.55 33.00
C ALA A 27 -35.69 44.44 32.01
N VAL A 28 -34.50 43.80 32.14
CA VAL A 28 -34.06 42.70 31.28
C VAL A 28 -34.94 41.47 31.51
N GLU A 29 -35.16 41.06 32.75
CA GLU A 29 -36.00 39.89 33.08
C GLU A 29 -37.45 40.09 32.63
N GLY A 30 -38.02 41.29 32.82
CA GLY A 30 -39.34 41.66 32.33
C GLY A 30 -39.43 41.67 30.81
N GLY A 31 -38.42 42.23 30.13
CA GLY A 31 -38.32 42.21 28.67
C GLY A 31 -38.21 40.81 28.08
N LEU A 32 -37.41 39.94 28.68
CA LEU A 32 -37.28 38.53 28.28
C LEU A 32 -38.62 37.77 28.47
N ALA A 33 -39.32 38.01 29.57
CA ALA A 33 -40.65 37.42 29.81
C ALA A 33 -41.69 37.86 28.77
N LEU A 34 -41.67 39.13 28.37
CA LEU A 34 -42.51 39.69 27.29
C LEU A 34 -42.22 39.04 25.95
N LEU A 35 -40.96 38.65 25.72
CA LEU A 35 -40.51 37.95 24.50
C LEU A 35 -40.73 36.41 24.57
N GLY A 36 -41.38 35.94 25.64
CA GLY A 36 -41.70 34.50 25.80
C GLY A 36 -40.54 33.63 26.30
N PHE A 37 -39.47 34.23 26.82
CA PHE A 37 -38.38 33.55 27.48
C PHE A 37 -38.55 33.54 29.00
N ARG A 38 -38.29 32.41 29.62
CA ARG A 38 -38.20 32.23 31.07
C ARG A 38 -36.76 31.99 31.45
N GLY A 39 -36.27 32.56 32.53
CA GLY A 39 -34.92 32.30 32.96
C GLY A 39 -34.38 33.34 33.94
N GLU A 40 -33.11 33.19 34.26
CA GLU A 40 -32.40 34.02 35.23
C GLU A 40 -31.13 34.63 34.59
N VAL A 41 -30.87 35.88 35.04
CA VAL A 41 -29.60 36.55 34.74
C VAL A 41 -28.95 36.88 36.08
N ARG A 42 -27.76 36.36 36.33
CA ARG A 42 -27.07 36.55 37.62
C ARG A 42 -26.69 38.01 37.85
N GLU A 43 -26.09 38.63 36.82
CA GLU A 43 -25.61 40.01 36.91
C GLU A 43 -25.88 40.73 35.59
N VAL A 44 -26.35 41.99 35.70
CA VAL A 44 -26.55 42.88 34.55
C VAL A 44 -25.68 44.13 34.76
N ARG A 45 -24.86 44.46 33.78
CA ARG A 45 -24.05 45.67 33.74
C ARG A 45 -24.32 46.42 32.46
N GLY A 46 -24.09 47.72 32.46
CA GLY A 46 -24.24 48.54 31.28
C GLY A 46 -25.21 49.68 31.44
N HIS A 47 -25.84 50.10 30.34
CA HIS A 47 -26.77 51.19 30.29
C HIS A 47 -27.95 50.87 29.39
N LEU A 48 -29.18 51.07 29.85
CA LEU A 48 -30.39 50.65 29.12
C LEU A 48 -30.52 51.33 27.71
N LEU A 49 -29.84 52.47 27.48
CA LEU A 49 -29.95 53.15 26.20
C LEU A 49 -29.01 52.66 25.12
N TRP A 50 -27.82 52.11 25.49
CA TRP A 50 -26.81 51.77 24.47
C TRP A 50 -26.16 50.39 24.55
N GLY A 51 -26.43 49.65 25.66
CA GLY A 51 -25.96 48.26 25.68
C GLY A 51 -25.83 47.68 27.08
N LEU A 52 -25.95 46.37 27.12
CA LEU A 52 -25.97 45.57 28.34
C LEU A 52 -24.98 44.44 28.21
N ARG A 53 -24.31 44.16 29.32
CA ARG A 53 -23.52 42.95 29.52
C ARG A 53 -24.19 42.08 30.60
N LEU A 54 -24.63 40.91 30.20
CA LEU A 54 -25.33 39.95 31.05
C LEU A 54 -24.38 38.84 31.41
N LYS A 55 -24.30 38.48 32.70
CA LYS A 55 -23.50 37.36 33.18
C LYS A 55 -24.35 36.27 33.83
N GLY A 56 -23.95 35.02 33.60
CA GLY A 56 -24.64 33.87 34.15
C GLY A 56 -26.09 33.78 33.67
N VAL A 57 -26.25 33.82 32.37
CA VAL A 57 -27.54 33.81 31.67
C VAL A 57 -28.04 32.40 31.50
N ARG A 58 -29.27 32.14 31.89
CA ARG A 58 -30.04 30.92 31.62
C ARG A 58 -31.40 31.31 31.10
N LEU A 59 -31.69 30.97 29.87
CA LEU A 59 -32.97 31.31 29.22
C LEU A 59 -33.56 30.05 28.59
N GLU A 60 -34.87 29.93 28.70
CA GLU A 60 -35.62 28.86 28.04
C GLU A 60 -36.95 29.44 27.51
N GLY A 61 -37.24 29.17 26.24
CA GLY A 61 -38.47 29.65 25.60
C GLY A 61 -38.39 29.52 24.08
N GLN A 62 -39.53 29.53 23.40
CA GLN A 62 -39.66 29.48 21.94
C GLN A 62 -38.85 28.35 21.27
N GLY A 63 -38.76 27.20 21.91
CA GLY A 63 -37.97 26.06 21.40
C GLY A 63 -36.44 26.22 21.50
N LEU A 64 -35.97 27.19 22.29
CA LEU A 64 -34.54 27.46 22.51
C LEU A 64 -34.24 27.48 24.00
N ALA A 65 -33.18 26.78 24.41
CA ALA A 65 -32.56 26.97 25.73
C ALA A 65 -31.13 27.51 25.51
N LEU A 66 -30.77 28.56 26.25
CA LEU A 66 -29.47 29.20 26.24
C LEU A 66 -28.88 29.23 27.63
N GLU A 67 -27.72 28.68 27.83
CA GLU A 67 -26.87 28.87 28.99
C GLU A 67 -25.58 29.57 28.54
N ALA A 68 -25.26 30.73 29.11
CA ALA A 68 -24.09 31.50 28.77
C ALA A 68 -23.41 32.11 29.99
N GLU A 69 -22.07 32.11 30.02
CA GLU A 69 -21.34 32.83 31.06
C GLU A 69 -21.46 34.33 30.87
N GLU A 70 -21.40 34.78 29.59
CA GLU A 70 -21.48 36.21 29.24
C GLU A 70 -22.27 36.41 27.96
N VAL A 71 -23.18 37.39 27.95
CA VAL A 71 -23.90 37.89 26.77
C VAL A 71 -23.73 39.40 26.70
N ASP A 72 -23.10 39.88 25.61
CA ASP A 72 -22.94 41.29 25.32
C ASP A 72 -24.00 41.71 24.30
N LEU A 73 -24.81 42.68 24.68
CA LEU A 73 -25.81 43.31 23.82
C LEU A 73 -25.46 44.78 23.65
N ALA A 74 -25.07 45.19 22.48
CA ALA A 74 -24.90 46.60 22.15
C ALA A 74 -26.03 47.02 21.21
N TYR A 75 -26.74 48.08 21.56
CA TYR A 75 -27.84 48.62 20.80
C TYR A 75 -27.94 50.15 21.04
N ASP A 76 -28.66 50.84 20.18
CA ASP A 76 -28.93 52.27 20.32
C ASP A 76 -30.46 52.51 20.31
N LEU A 77 -31.03 52.65 21.50
CA LEU A 77 -32.47 52.91 21.66
C LEU A 77 -32.85 54.28 21.07
N LEU A 78 -31.94 55.24 20.94
CA LEU A 78 -32.24 56.52 20.33
C LEU A 78 -32.54 56.36 18.81
N GLY A 79 -32.08 55.27 18.22
CA GLY A 79 -32.45 54.88 16.84
C GLY A 79 -33.94 54.63 16.66
N LEU A 80 -34.66 54.26 17.71
CA LEU A 80 -36.11 54.05 17.66
C LEU A 80 -36.88 55.34 17.25
N PHE A 81 -36.35 56.52 17.52
CA PHE A 81 -36.91 57.76 16.99
C PHE A 81 -36.85 57.82 15.46
N ARG A 82 -35.91 57.05 14.84
CA ARG A 82 -35.81 56.88 13.41
C ARG A 82 -36.48 55.59 12.91
N ARG A 83 -37.20 54.90 13.83
CA ARG A 83 -37.77 53.56 13.60
C ARG A 83 -36.74 52.49 13.24
N GLU A 84 -35.50 52.64 13.71
CA GLU A 84 -34.38 51.75 13.52
C GLU A 84 -33.75 51.41 14.84
N LEU A 85 -33.38 50.12 15.01
CA LEU A 85 -32.66 49.63 16.18
C LEU A 85 -31.37 48.92 15.76
N PRO A 86 -30.22 49.61 15.79
CA PRO A 86 -28.93 48.98 15.62
C PRO A 86 -28.68 47.95 16.75
N LEU A 87 -28.27 46.73 16.41
CA LEU A 87 -28.03 45.62 17.34
C LEU A 87 -26.73 44.93 17.08
N SER A 88 -25.94 44.72 18.12
CA SER A 88 -24.76 43.84 18.12
C SER A 88 -24.88 42.84 19.26
N LEU A 89 -24.56 41.59 18.99
CA LEU A 89 -24.63 40.46 19.90
C LEU A 89 -23.28 39.80 20.09
N GLY A 90 -22.87 39.58 21.35
CA GLY A 90 -21.72 38.75 21.72
C GLY A 90 -22.15 37.63 22.62
N LEU A 91 -21.71 36.43 22.38
CA LEU A 91 -21.89 35.25 23.24
C LEU A 91 -20.53 34.67 23.60
N ARG A 92 -20.29 34.41 24.87
CA ARG A 92 -19.09 33.80 25.40
C ARG A 92 -19.41 32.64 26.31
N LYS A 93 -18.72 31.51 26.11
CA LYS A 93 -18.92 30.26 26.84
C LYS A 93 -20.41 29.91 26.95
N ALA A 94 -21.02 29.75 25.82
CA ALA A 94 -22.46 29.53 25.75
C ALA A 94 -22.78 28.13 25.21
N VAL A 95 -23.88 27.57 25.73
CA VAL A 95 -24.47 26.34 25.19
C VAL A 95 -25.89 26.71 24.75
N VAL A 96 -26.15 26.49 23.50
CA VAL A 96 -27.43 26.71 22.83
C VAL A 96 -28.07 25.35 22.59
N ARG A 97 -29.28 25.12 23.10
CA ARG A 97 -30.05 23.88 22.86
C ARG A 97 -31.34 24.23 22.12
N PRO A 98 -31.31 24.13 20.78
CA PRO A 98 -32.53 24.30 19.99
C PRO A 98 -33.37 23.03 20.00
N THR A 99 -34.70 23.16 19.95
CA THR A 99 -35.58 22.05 19.55
C THR A 99 -35.56 21.90 18.03
N TRP A 100 -36.05 20.78 17.51
CA TRP A 100 -36.16 20.60 16.06
C TRP A 100 -37.05 21.66 15.40
N GLU A 101 -38.09 22.11 16.08
CA GLU A 101 -39.00 23.14 15.60
C GLU A 101 -38.31 24.52 15.53
N ALA A 102 -37.36 24.81 16.40
CA ALA A 102 -36.58 26.06 16.36
C ALA A 102 -35.51 26.05 15.26
N LEU A 103 -35.00 24.88 14.88
CA LEU A 103 -34.06 24.74 13.79
C LEU A 103 -34.73 24.91 12.39
N VAL A 104 -36.04 24.63 12.33
CA VAL A 104 -36.84 24.76 11.10
C VAL A 104 -38.15 25.47 11.46
N PRO A 105 -38.13 26.78 11.73
CA PRO A 105 -39.31 27.51 12.16
C PRO A 105 -40.40 27.49 11.06
N GLU A 106 -41.62 27.15 11.47
CA GLU A 106 -42.79 27.27 10.61
C GLU A 106 -43.47 28.65 10.86
N GLY A 107 -43.36 29.51 9.85
CA GLY A 107 -44.16 30.72 9.74
C GLY A 107 -43.65 31.99 10.47
N GLY A 108 -43.80 33.12 9.86
CA GLY A 108 -43.43 34.43 10.37
C GLY A 108 -44.47 35.03 11.32
N GLY A 109 -44.00 35.66 12.39
CA GLY A 109 -44.79 36.50 13.25
C GLY A 109 -45.16 37.84 12.57
N PRO A 110 -45.98 38.69 13.18
CA PRO A 110 -46.28 40.01 12.66
C PRO A 110 -45.01 40.85 12.56
N PRO A 111 -44.86 41.69 11.52
CA PRO A 111 -43.66 42.50 11.34
C PRO A 111 -43.45 43.43 12.52
N PRO A 112 -42.18 43.59 12.98
CA PRO A 112 -41.89 44.49 14.08
C PRO A 112 -42.20 45.95 13.72
N ALA A 113 -42.58 46.73 14.72
CA ALA A 113 -42.98 48.13 14.59
C ALA A 113 -41.77 49.05 14.20
N PHE A 114 -40.56 48.51 14.23
CA PHE A 114 -39.28 49.20 13.90
C PHE A 114 -38.37 48.25 13.10
N ARG A 115 -37.44 48.86 12.38
CA ARG A 115 -36.43 48.12 11.58
C ARG A 115 -35.24 47.73 12.45
N LEU A 116 -34.97 46.44 12.59
CA LEU A 116 -33.77 45.95 13.23
C LEU A 116 -32.58 46.08 12.27
N LEU A 117 -31.50 46.73 12.71
CA LEU A 117 -30.25 46.86 11.99
C LEU A 117 -29.19 46.01 12.70
N PHE A 118 -29.03 44.80 12.27
CA PHE A 118 -28.02 43.91 12.84
C PHE A 118 -26.63 44.36 12.39
N GLN A 119 -25.73 44.67 13.33
CA GLN A 119 -24.40 45.24 13.02
C GLN A 119 -23.28 44.24 13.20
N SER A 120 -23.30 43.43 14.26
CA SER A 120 -22.27 42.47 14.49
C SER A 120 -22.74 41.28 15.36
N LEU A 121 -22.09 40.11 15.13
CA LEU A 121 -22.20 38.93 15.94
C LEU A 121 -20.79 38.45 16.34
N ARG A 122 -20.59 38.21 17.62
CA ARG A 122 -19.35 37.63 18.15
C ARG A 122 -19.66 36.39 18.94
N LEU A 123 -19.06 35.28 18.54
CA LEU A 123 -19.18 33.99 19.21
C LEU A 123 -17.80 33.56 19.72
N GLU A 124 -17.69 33.23 21.03
CA GLU A 124 -16.47 32.73 21.67
C GLU A 124 -16.86 31.56 22.59
N ASP A 125 -16.27 30.38 22.34
CA ASP A 125 -16.55 29.14 23.09
C ASP A 125 -18.05 28.79 23.13
N VAL A 126 -18.72 28.81 22.00
CA VAL A 126 -20.14 28.50 21.89
C VAL A 126 -20.32 27.09 21.39
N ALA A 127 -21.14 26.31 22.07
CA ALA A 127 -21.56 25.00 21.64
C ALA A 127 -23.07 24.96 21.33
N VAL A 128 -23.45 24.22 20.33
CA VAL A 128 -24.85 23.89 20.04
C VAL A 128 -25.05 22.42 20.39
N GLU A 129 -25.94 22.15 21.31
CA GLU A 129 -26.33 20.80 21.70
C GLU A 129 -27.64 20.46 20.98
N LEU A 130 -27.52 19.57 20.01
CA LEU A 130 -28.66 19.15 19.18
C LEU A 130 -29.66 18.34 20.02
N PRO A 131 -30.95 18.27 19.62
CA PRO A 131 -31.99 17.58 20.41
C PRO A 131 -31.72 16.11 20.74
N ARG A 132 -30.73 15.49 20.10
CA ARG A 132 -30.28 14.11 20.36
C ARG A 132 -29.08 14.01 21.30
N GLY A 133 -28.59 15.13 21.81
CA GLY A 133 -27.45 15.19 22.73
C GLY A 133 -26.08 15.31 22.01
N GLU A 134 -26.04 15.40 20.69
CA GLU A 134 -24.81 15.70 19.96
C GLU A 134 -24.39 17.15 20.20
N ARG A 135 -23.13 17.36 20.53
CA ARG A 135 -22.58 18.67 20.84
C ARG A 135 -21.68 19.17 19.75
N LEU A 136 -22.11 20.23 19.07
CA LEU A 136 -21.32 20.92 18.04
C LEU A 136 -20.67 22.15 18.64
N PHE A 137 -19.34 22.20 18.65
CA PHE A 137 -18.61 23.40 19.05
C PHE A 137 -18.50 24.34 17.87
N LEU A 138 -19.09 25.54 18.01
CA LEU A 138 -18.94 26.58 17.00
C LEU A 138 -17.56 27.23 17.13
N PRO A 139 -16.88 27.49 16.00
CA PRO A 139 -15.62 28.21 16.04
C PRO A 139 -15.84 29.62 16.56
N PRO A 140 -14.82 30.26 17.12
CA PRO A 140 -14.85 31.69 17.38
C PRO A 140 -15.18 32.43 16.09
N LEU A 141 -16.34 33.09 16.07
CA LEU A 141 -16.85 33.80 14.88
C LEU A 141 -16.99 35.28 15.21
N ARG A 142 -16.46 36.13 14.35
CA ARG A 142 -16.74 37.56 14.34
C ARG A 142 -17.36 37.95 13.00
N LEU A 143 -18.66 38.16 13.00
CA LEU A 143 -19.42 38.68 11.85
C LEU A 143 -19.63 40.18 12.02
N THR A 144 -19.30 40.95 10.99
CA THR A 144 -19.54 42.40 10.92
C THR A 144 -20.38 42.69 9.69
N LEU A 145 -21.48 43.43 9.87
CA LEU A 145 -22.32 43.89 8.80
C LEU A 145 -22.10 45.40 8.61
N LEU A 146 -21.90 45.83 7.36
CA LEU A 146 -21.60 47.21 6.97
C LEU A 146 -22.63 47.69 5.97
N GLY A 147 -23.05 48.94 6.15
CA GLY A 147 -23.99 49.63 5.25
C GLY A 147 -25.46 49.33 5.56
N GLU A 148 -26.32 49.63 4.61
CA GLU A 148 -27.76 49.35 4.67
C GLU A 148 -28.08 48.21 3.68
N ASN A 149 -29.31 47.65 3.82
CA ASN A 149 -29.75 46.51 3.00
C ASN A 149 -29.63 46.80 1.47
N PRO A 150 -28.81 46.11 0.71
CA PRO A 150 -28.01 44.96 1.10
C PRO A 150 -26.74 45.27 1.92
N TYR A 151 -26.53 44.53 2.98
CA TYR A 151 -25.35 44.67 3.83
C TYR A 151 -24.14 44.04 3.20
N ARG A 152 -22.98 44.68 3.28
CA ARG A 152 -21.69 43.97 3.08
C ARG A 152 -21.30 43.30 4.39
N PHE A 153 -20.87 42.05 4.33
CA PHE A 153 -20.42 41.37 5.52
C PHE A 153 -19.00 40.86 5.42
N LEU A 154 -18.36 40.79 6.60
CA LEU A 154 -17.09 40.14 6.80
C LEU A 154 -17.23 39.22 8.01
N ALA A 155 -17.10 37.91 7.76
CA ALA A 155 -17.06 36.87 8.79
C ALA A 155 -15.62 36.36 8.97
N ARG A 156 -15.07 36.48 10.17
CA ARG A 156 -13.73 35.97 10.51
C ARG A 156 -13.83 34.76 11.41
N LEU A 157 -13.11 33.71 11.04
CA LEU A 157 -12.98 32.45 11.75
C LEU A 157 -11.49 32.19 12.03
N PRO A 158 -11.11 31.35 12.99
CA PRO A 158 -9.71 31.05 13.27
C PRO A 158 -8.91 30.54 12.07
N GLY A 159 -9.56 29.85 11.15
CA GLY A 159 -8.94 29.26 9.96
C GLY A 159 -9.20 30.00 8.65
N GLY A 160 -9.86 31.16 8.66
CA GLY A 160 -10.18 31.85 7.43
C GLY A 160 -11.16 33.01 7.55
N SER A 161 -11.61 33.51 6.41
CA SER A 161 -12.61 34.56 6.37
C SER A 161 -13.56 34.37 5.19
N PHE A 162 -14.81 34.77 5.42
CA PHE A 162 -15.83 34.89 4.38
C PHE A 162 -16.23 36.35 4.23
N GLN A 163 -16.47 36.77 3.02
CA GLN A 163 -17.01 38.11 2.71
C GLN A 163 -18.10 37.98 1.67
N GLY A 164 -18.96 38.97 1.64
CA GLY A 164 -20.04 38.96 0.66
C GLY A 164 -21.10 40.02 0.94
N GLU A 165 -22.27 39.78 0.36
CA GLU A 165 -23.44 40.63 0.54
C GLU A 165 -24.58 39.84 1.14
N ALA A 166 -25.27 40.42 2.10
CA ALA A 166 -26.46 39.86 2.75
C ALA A 166 -27.64 40.86 2.56
N ARG A 167 -28.70 40.39 1.94
CA ARG A 167 -29.92 41.17 1.71
C ARG A 167 -31.03 40.58 2.59
N ALA A 168 -31.57 41.40 3.49
CA ALA A 168 -32.79 41.04 4.18
C ALA A 168 -33.99 41.12 3.20
N LEU A 169 -34.72 40.02 3.11
CA LEU A 169 -35.87 39.87 2.21
C LEU A 169 -37.19 40.23 2.90
N SER A 170 -37.16 40.31 4.24
CA SER A 170 -38.32 40.67 5.05
C SER A 170 -37.97 41.76 6.08
N PRO A 171 -38.90 42.62 6.47
CA PRO A 171 -38.65 43.68 7.44
C PRO A 171 -38.32 43.17 8.85
N ASP A 172 -38.80 41.98 9.20
CA ASP A 172 -38.59 41.28 10.48
C ASP A 172 -37.26 40.50 10.51
N LEU A 173 -36.47 40.62 9.47
CA LEU A 173 -35.19 39.88 9.31
C LEU A 173 -35.33 38.35 9.35
N ALA A 174 -36.54 37.83 9.14
CA ALA A 174 -36.79 36.40 9.14
C ALA A 174 -36.29 35.67 7.87
N ALA A 175 -36.06 36.45 6.79
CA ALA A 175 -35.57 35.91 5.53
C ALA A 175 -34.40 36.72 4.97
N TRP A 176 -33.37 36.00 4.48
CA TRP A 176 -32.14 36.59 3.93
C TRP A 176 -31.73 35.94 2.64
N GLU A 177 -31.12 36.69 1.78
CA GLU A 177 -30.35 36.23 0.63
C GLU A 177 -28.88 36.60 0.88
N VAL A 178 -28.00 35.62 0.86
CA VAL A 178 -26.59 35.77 1.22
C VAL A 178 -25.71 35.23 0.10
N GLY A 179 -25.00 36.13 -0.59
CA GLY A 179 -23.93 35.77 -1.49
C GLY A 179 -22.59 35.82 -0.75
N PHE A 180 -21.78 34.81 -0.85
CA PHE A 180 -20.54 34.72 -0.08
C PHE A 180 -19.39 34.10 -0.88
N SER A 181 -18.18 34.48 -0.52
CA SER A 181 -16.96 33.86 -0.96
C SER A 181 -15.91 33.93 0.15
N GLY A 182 -15.06 32.94 0.24
CA GLY A 182 -14.02 32.93 1.25
C GLY A 182 -13.06 31.77 1.12
N GLU A 183 -11.96 31.89 1.80
CA GLU A 183 -10.95 30.83 1.95
C GLU A 183 -10.94 30.41 3.41
N VAL A 184 -10.95 29.08 3.62
CA VAL A 184 -10.92 28.51 4.94
C VAL A 184 -9.76 27.53 5.01
N ARG A 185 -8.85 27.78 5.97
CA ARG A 185 -7.75 26.90 6.32
C ARG A 185 -8.04 26.30 7.67
N GLY A 186 -8.24 24.95 7.71
CA GLY A 186 -8.48 24.27 8.97
C GLY A 186 -9.92 24.42 9.49
N LEU A 187 -10.86 23.74 8.87
CA LEU A 187 -12.23 23.56 9.40
C LEU A 187 -12.35 22.37 10.33
N SER A 188 -11.25 21.98 10.99
CA SER A 188 -11.16 20.84 11.88
C SER A 188 -12.14 20.88 13.06
N PHE A 189 -12.70 22.04 13.39
CA PHE A 189 -13.74 22.20 14.41
C PHE A 189 -15.12 21.68 13.96
N PHE A 190 -15.37 21.57 12.65
CA PHE A 190 -16.58 20.92 12.14
C PHE A 190 -16.35 19.41 11.95
N TYR A 191 -15.21 19.06 11.41
CA TYR A 191 -14.79 17.69 11.18
C TYR A 191 -13.26 17.65 11.18
N GLU A 192 -12.67 16.83 12.05
CA GLU A 192 -11.21 16.77 12.25
C GLU A 192 -10.42 16.54 10.97
N GLY A 193 -11.01 15.81 10.03
CA GLY A 193 -10.43 15.55 8.71
C GLY A 193 -10.48 16.73 7.73
N LEU A 194 -11.21 17.82 8.01
CA LEU A 194 -11.35 18.93 7.08
C LEU A 194 -10.18 19.91 7.24
N LYS A 195 -9.26 19.94 6.26
CA LYS A 195 -8.01 20.71 6.34
C LYS A 195 -8.10 22.10 5.71
N GLY A 196 -9.02 22.30 4.76
CA GLY A 196 -9.23 23.61 4.14
C GLY A 196 -9.89 23.58 2.77
N GLY A 197 -10.01 24.74 2.16
CA GLY A 197 -10.59 24.91 0.83
C GLY A 197 -11.16 26.31 0.63
N ARG A 198 -11.59 26.62 -0.60
CA ARG A 198 -12.34 27.82 -0.94
C ARG A 198 -13.81 27.47 -1.06
N LEU A 199 -14.67 28.28 -0.45
CA LEU A 199 -16.12 28.13 -0.51
C LEU A 199 -16.74 29.42 -1.01
N SER A 200 -17.61 29.33 -2.00
CA SER A 200 -18.38 30.47 -2.51
C SER A 200 -19.78 30.03 -2.87
N GLY A 201 -20.74 30.92 -2.78
CA GLY A 201 -22.12 30.58 -3.13
C GLY A 201 -23.12 31.69 -2.85
N ALA A 202 -24.37 31.36 -3.09
CA ALA A 202 -25.51 32.18 -2.76
C ALA A 202 -26.57 31.33 -2.04
N LEU A 203 -26.95 31.77 -0.84
CA LEU A 203 -27.91 31.09 0.00
C LEU A 203 -29.09 32.04 0.31
N ARG A 204 -30.28 31.48 0.30
CA ARG A 204 -31.50 32.11 0.79
C ARG A 204 -31.92 31.43 2.09
N LEU A 205 -31.93 32.18 3.16
CA LEU A 205 -32.28 31.78 4.50
C LEU A 205 -33.69 32.26 4.79
N GLY A 206 -34.56 31.46 5.30
CA GLY A 206 -35.91 31.84 5.65
C GLY A 206 -36.61 30.85 6.56
N PRO A 207 -37.87 31.13 6.93
CA PRO A 207 -38.64 30.26 7.84
C PRO A 207 -38.82 28.83 7.32
N GLN A 208 -38.67 28.63 6.01
CA GLN A 208 -38.80 27.29 5.39
C GLN A 208 -37.46 26.55 5.34
N GLY A 209 -36.37 27.15 5.82
CA GLY A 209 -35.03 26.59 5.85
C GLY A 209 -34.02 27.35 4.99
N VAL A 210 -32.98 26.67 4.61
CA VAL A 210 -31.87 27.20 3.80
C VAL A 210 -31.97 26.66 2.39
N PHE A 211 -31.91 27.54 1.39
CA PHE A 211 -31.98 27.20 -0.03
C PHE A 211 -30.80 27.85 -0.78
N GLY A 212 -30.27 27.19 -1.78
CA GLY A 212 -29.25 27.74 -2.65
C GLY A 212 -28.14 26.76 -2.97
N GLU A 213 -27.08 27.31 -3.53
CA GLU A 213 -25.92 26.52 -3.94
C GLU A 213 -24.63 27.15 -3.40
N ALA A 214 -23.69 26.28 -3.04
CA ALA A 214 -22.33 26.66 -2.71
C ALA A 214 -21.35 25.79 -3.51
N GLU A 215 -20.26 26.39 -3.94
CA GLU A 215 -19.18 25.76 -4.67
C GLU A 215 -17.97 25.60 -3.76
N VAL A 216 -17.39 24.40 -3.74
CA VAL A 216 -16.14 24.10 -3.07
C VAL A 216 -15.04 24.01 -4.12
N ARG A 217 -13.90 24.66 -3.86
CA ARG A 217 -12.69 24.59 -4.71
C ARG A 217 -11.45 24.40 -3.85
N GLU A 218 -10.47 23.66 -4.39
CA GLU A 218 -9.18 23.41 -3.74
C GLU A 218 -9.34 22.85 -2.30
N GLY A 219 -10.39 22.05 -2.07
CA GLY A 219 -10.65 21.46 -0.77
C GLY A 219 -9.63 20.38 -0.42
N ALA A 220 -9.31 20.26 0.86
CA ALA A 220 -8.50 19.20 1.41
C ALA A 220 -9.24 18.53 2.57
N VAL A 221 -9.48 17.24 2.47
CA VAL A 221 -10.25 16.45 3.45
C VAL A 221 -9.52 15.15 3.74
N GLU A 222 -9.52 14.74 5.00
CA GLU A 222 -9.07 13.43 5.40
C GLU A 222 -10.27 12.59 5.86
N VAL A 223 -10.52 11.47 5.18
CA VAL A 223 -11.66 10.60 5.49
C VAL A 223 -11.13 9.26 5.96
N VAL A 224 -11.37 8.90 7.23
CA VAL A 224 -10.90 7.63 7.84
C VAL A 224 -9.40 7.40 7.62
N GLY A 225 -8.59 8.46 7.78
CA GLY A 225 -7.15 8.42 7.58
C GLY A 225 -6.69 8.56 6.13
N PHE A 226 -7.59 8.63 5.15
CA PHE A 226 -7.23 8.81 3.74
C PHE A 226 -7.28 10.28 3.34
N PRO A 227 -6.17 10.88 2.92
CA PRO A 227 -6.15 12.25 2.43
C PRO A 227 -6.82 12.36 1.06
N LEU A 228 -7.74 13.31 0.93
CA LEU A 228 -8.35 13.75 -0.32
C LEU A 228 -7.93 15.18 -0.59
N GLU A 229 -7.35 15.43 -1.74
CA GLU A 229 -6.82 16.73 -2.14
C GLU A 229 -7.51 17.24 -3.41
N GLY A 230 -7.46 18.56 -3.60
CA GLY A 230 -8.06 19.19 -4.76
C GLY A 230 -9.55 18.92 -4.87
N VAL A 231 -10.26 18.87 -3.74
CA VAL A 231 -11.70 18.59 -3.72
C VAL A 231 -12.44 19.79 -4.30
N GLU A 232 -13.20 19.54 -5.35
CA GLU A 232 -14.03 20.50 -6.04
C GLU A 232 -15.46 19.97 -6.19
N GLY A 233 -16.44 20.86 -6.20
CA GLY A 233 -17.81 20.48 -6.46
C GLY A 233 -18.85 21.43 -5.92
N THR A 234 -20.08 20.96 -5.86
CA THR A 234 -21.25 21.75 -5.48
C THR A 234 -21.98 21.15 -4.31
N LEU A 235 -22.49 22.03 -3.47
CA LEU A 235 -23.41 21.75 -2.37
C LEU A 235 -24.73 22.46 -2.67
N ARG A 236 -25.83 21.71 -2.77
CA ARG A 236 -27.17 22.25 -2.98
C ARG A 236 -28.00 22.06 -1.71
N LEU A 237 -28.62 23.13 -1.27
CA LEU A 237 -29.42 23.15 -0.06
C LEU A 237 -30.90 23.42 -0.42
N GLU A 238 -31.79 22.58 0.01
CA GLU A 238 -33.23 22.66 -0.27
C GLU A 238 -34.05 22.43 1.02
N GLY A 239 -34.24 23.49 1.80
CA GLY A 239 -35.17 23.51 2.92
C GLY A 239 -34.89 22.53 4.07
N GLY A 240 -33.70 22.02 4.22
CA GLY A 240 -33.32 21.00 5.20
C GLY A 240 -32.72 19.76 4.57
N ARG A 241 -32.70 19.69 3.23
CA ARG A 241 -32.00 18.70 2.47
C ARG A 241 -30.70 19.28 1.93
N VAL A 242 -29.61 18.58 2.06
CA VAL A 242 -28.30 18.94 1.51
C VAL A 242 -27.87 17.87 0.53
N GLU A 243 -27.63 18.26 -0.71
CA GLU A 243 -27.04 17.43 -1.73
C GLU A 243 -25.62 17.91 -2.00
N ALA A 244 -24.65 17.00 -2.01
CA ALA A 244 -23.25 17.28 -2.33
C ALA A 244 -22.81 16.46 -3.52
N ARG A 245 -22.08 17.07 -4.45
CA ARG A 245 -21.40 16.41 -5.56
C ARG A 245 -19.97 16.90 -5.60
N LEU A 246 -19.05 16.05 -5.22
CA LEU A 246 -17.66 16.39 -5.03
C LEU A 246 -16.77 15.50 -5.91
N ARG A 247 -15.65 16.06 -6.34
CA ARG A 247 -14.58 15.35 -7.04
C ARG A 247 -13.26 15.79 -6.45
N GLY A 248 -12.28 14.89 -6.44
CA GLY A 248 -10.96 15.17 -5.91
C GLY A 248 -9.98 14.06 -6.27
N ARG A 249 -8.84 14.05 -5.60
CA ARG A 249 -7.82 12.99 -5.71
C ARG A 249 -7.54 12.39 -4.35
N GLY A 250 -7.45 11.07 -4.29
CA GLY A 250 -7.05 10.35 -3.09
C GLY A 250 -6.23 9.13 -3.46
N LEU A 251 -5.15 8.87 -2.73
CA LEU A 251 -4.23 7.77 -3.03
C LEU A 251 -3.78 7.76 -4.51
N GLU A 252 -3.34 8.92 -4.99
CA GLU A 252 -2.88 9.17 -6.38
C GLU A 252 -3.93 8.93 -7.48
N GLY A 253 -5.18 8.62 -7.12
CA GLY A 253 -6.27 8.37 -8.06
C GLY A 253 -7.43 9.34 -7.95
N PRO A 254 -8.28 9.44 -8.99
CA PRO A 254 -9.49 10.26 -8.94
C PRO A 254 -10.53 9.66 -8.01
N VAL A 255 -11.24 10.55 -7.29
CA VAL A 255 -12.35 10.20 -6.40
C VAL A 255 -13.53 11.11 -6.72
N ALA A 256 -14.71 10.55 -6.81
CA ALA A 256 -15.98 11.27 -6.91
C ALA A 256 -16.90 10.83 -5.77
N ALA A 257 -17.60 11.78 -5.17
CA ALA A 257 -18.53 11.51 -4.09
C ALA A 257 -19.85 12.26 -4.33
N THR A 258 -20.95 11.57 -4.09
CA THR A 258 -22.27 12.19 -3.99
C THR A 258 -22.83 11.89 -2.59
N ALA A 259 -23.39 12.88 -1.95
CA ALA A 259 -24.02 12.72 -0.65
C ALA A 259 -25.33 13.46 -0.60
N GLU A 260 -26.27 12.89 0.14
CA GLU A 260 -27.56 13.46 0.43
C GLU A 260 -27.80 13.37 1.94
N VAL A 261 -28.11 14.49 2.56
CA VAL A 261 -28.42 14.59 4.00
C VAL A 261 -29.79 15.21 4.13
N ASP A 262 -30.72 14.54 4.79
CA ASP A 262 -32.02 15.09 5.16
C ASP A 262 -32.02 15.38 6.66
N LEU A 263 -32.10 16.68 6.98
CA LEU A 263 -32.10 17.16 8.36
C LEU A 263 -33.49 17.07 9.02
N LYS A 264 -34.57 16.99 8.22
CA LYS A 264 -35.96 16.89 8.74
C LYS A 264 -36.30 15.46 9.14
N ALA A 265 -35.90 14.50 8.30
CA ALA A 265 -35.97 13.07 8.61
C ALA A 265 -34.53 12.56 8.74
N PRO A 266 -33.87 12.69 9.92
CA PRO A 266 -32.44 12.51 10.05
C PRO A 266 -31.94 11.26 9.36
N ARG A 267 -31.40 11.45 8.16
CA ARG A 267 -30.91 10.40 7.30
C ARG A 267 -29.84 10.96 6.40
N TYR A 268 -28.77 10.22 6.22
CA TYR A 268 -27.80 10.49 5.17
C TYR A 268 -27.62 9.28 4.28
N ARG A 269 -27.28 9.56 3.02
CA ARG A 269 -26.81 8.58 2.04
C ARG A 269 -25.61 9.16 1.33
N PHE A 270 -24.65 8.33 1.01
CA PHE A 270 -23.54 8.74 0.16
C PHE A 270 -23.10 7.60 -0.75
N LEU A 271 -22.56 7.98 -1.88
CA LEU A 271 -21.90 7.13 -2.84
C LEU A 271 -20.53 7.71 -3.11
N VAL A 272 -19.48 6.93 -2.94
CA VAL A 272 -18.12 7.30 -3.28
C VAL A 272 -17.59 6.34 -4.33
N GLU A 273 -17.12 6.87 -5.43
CA GLU A 273 -16.44 6.12 -6.48
C GLU A 273 -15.01 6.62 -6.61
N GLY A 274 -14.05 5.69 -6.72
CA GLY A 274 -12.65 6.07 -6.83
C GLY A 274 -11.83 5.03 -7.60
N ARG A 275 -10.62 5.46 -7.99
CA ARG A 275 -9.60 4.58 -8.58
C ARG A 275 -8.28 4.80 -7.87
N PRO A 276 -8.14 4.33 -6.60
CA PRO A 276 -6.89 4.45 -5.87
C PRO A 276 -5.77 3.65 -6.52
N SER A 277 -4.57 4.20 -6.51
CA SER A 277 -3.35 3.49 -6.87
C SER A 277 -3.06 2.41 -5.83
N LEU A 278 -2.81 1.18 -6.28
CA LEU A 278 -2.45 0.07 -5.39
C LEU A 278 -1.13 0.32 -4.67
N ARG A 279 -0.19 0.98 -5.33
CA ARG A 279 1.08 1.39 -4.73
C ARG A 279 0.87 2.41 -3.61
N ALA A 280 0.09 3.45 -3.85
CA ALA A 280 -0.21 4.46 -2.85
C ALA A 280 -0.97 3.86 -1.66
N LEU A 281 -1.90 2.93 -1.93
CA LEU A 281 -2.62 2.19 -0.89
C LEU A 281 -1.67 1.33 -0.04
N ALA A 282 -0.77 0.57 -0.66
CA ALA A 282 0.22 -0.24 0.05
C ALA A 282 1.13 0.62 0.93
N LEU A 283 1.66 1.72 0.40
CA LEU A 283 2.50 2.67 1.14
C LEU A 283 1.76 3.33 2.31
N HIS A 284 0.48 3.65 2.14
CA HIS A 284 -0.35 4.21 3.21
C HIS A 284 -0.44 3.28 4.44
N TYR A 285 -0.45 1.96 4.21
CA TYR A 285 -0.41 0.96 5.27
C TYR A 285 1.00 0.52 5.68
N GLY A 286 2.04 1.23 5.23
CA GLY A 286 3.45 0.91 5.54
C GLY A 286 3.98 -0.34 4.83
N LEU A 287 3.29 -0.78 3.77
CA LEU A 287 3.67 -1.94 2.96
C LEU A 287 4.37 -1.46 1.69
N ALA A 288 5.68 -1.48 1.67
CA ALA A 288 6.46 -1.19 0.47
C ALA A 288 6.52 -2.40 -0.48
N LEU A 289 5.38 -2.75 -1.01
CA LEU A 289 5.28 -3.83 -1.97
C LEU A 289 5.57 -3.29 -3.38
N PRO A 290 6.30 -4.02 -4.22
CA PRO A 290 6.50 -3.69 -5.64
C PRO A 290 5.22 -4.00 -6.43
N VAL A 291 4.15 -3.27 -6.13
CA VAL A 291 2.83 -3.40 -6.72
C VAL A 291 2.51 -2.16 -7.55
N GLU A 292 2.00 -2.36 -8.75
CA GLU A 292 1.54 -1.31 -9.66
C GLU A 292 0.10 -1.61 -10.09
N GLY A 293 -0.63 -0.57 -10.51
CA GLY A 293 -2.00 -0.67 -10.99
C GLY A 293 -2.98 0.12 -10.14
N ASP A 294 -4.22 0.03 -10.50
CA ASP A 294 -5.33 0.67 -9.80
C ASP A 294 -6.49 -0.30 -9.55
N GLY A 295 -7.42 0.11 -8.72
CA GLY A 295 -8.66 -0.61 -8.49
C GLY A 295 -9.85 0.34 -8.50
N ARG A 296 -10.94 -0.01 -9.18
CA ARG A 296 -12.20 0.71 -9.03
C ARG A 296 -12.81 0.35 -7.68
N LEU A 297 -13.05 1.38 -6.88
CA LEU A 297 -13.71 1.29 -5.58
C LEU A 297 -15.08 1.98 -5.67
N VAL A 298 -16.11 1.31 -5.19
CA VAL A 298 -17.46 1.87 -5.04
C VAL A 298 -17.90 1.64 -3.61
N LEU A 299 -18.22 2.71 -2.89
CA LEU A 299 -18.69 2.69 -1.51
C LEU A 299 -20.04 3.35 -1.42
N GLU A 300 -20.99 2.67 -0.83
CA GLU A 300 -22.31 3.19 -0.50
C GLU A 300 -22.50 3.21 1.01
N GLY A 301 -23.03 4.29 1.53
CA GLY A 301 -23.29 4.40 2.95
C GLY A 301 -24.62 5.06 3.21
N GLU A 302 -25.28 4.61 4.29
CA GLU A 302 -26.51 5.20 4.77
C GLU A 302 -26.58 5.11 6.31
N GLY A 303 -27.35 5.97 6.90
CA GLY A 303 -27.65 5.92 8.32
C GLY A 303 -27.98 7.28 8.92
N TRP A 304 -28.09 7.32 10.23
CA TRP A 304 -28.04 8.50 11.09
C TRP A 304 -27.53 8.12 12.48
N GLU A 305 -28.18 7.17 13.13
CA GLU A 305 -27.75 6.69 14.45
C GLU A 305 -26.58 5.70 14.37
N ALA A 306 -26.51 4.95 13.27
CA ALA A 306 -25.41 4.03 12.99
C ALA A 306 -25.06 4.06 11.51
N LEU A 307 -23.79 4.26 11.22
CA LEU A 307 -23.24 4.15 9.88
C LEU A 307 -23.37 2.71 9.38
N ARG A 308 -24.01 2.55 8.23
CA ARG A 308 -23.96 1.32 7.43
C ARG A 308 -23.22 1.62 6.16
N LEU A 309 -22.16 0.89 5.92
CA LEU A 309 -21.34 1.05 4.72
C LEU A 309 -21.27 -0.29 4.00
N GLN A 310 -21.42 -0.26 2.70
CA GLN A 310 -21.17 -1.40 1.82
C GLN A 310 -20.34 -0.92 0.65
N GLY A 311 -19.45 -1.78 0.17
CA GLY A 311 -18.64 -1.42 -0.97
C GLY A 311 -18.07 -2.63 -1.66
N ALA A 312 -17.64 -2.41 -2.89
CA ALA A 312 -16.93 -3.38 -3.69
C ALA A 312 -15.73 -2.71 -4.36
N PHE A 313 -14.69 -3.48 -4.53
CA PHE A 313 -13.51 -3.06 -5.29
C PHE A 313 -13.11 -4.15 -6.27
N GLN A 314 -12.61 -3.72 -7.42
CA GLN A 314 -12.06 -4.62 -8.43
C GLN A 314 -11.05 -3.89 -9.30
N GLY A 315 -10.06 -4.61 -9.80
CA GLY A 315 -9.07 -4.02 -10.68
C GLY A 315 -8.03 -5.02 -11.15
N GLU A 316 -7.05 -4.49 -11.85
CA GLU A 316 -5.91 -5.23 -12.35
C GLU A 316 -4.63 -4.52 -11.91
N GLY A 317 -3.58 -5.28 -11.66
CA GLY A 317 -2.30 -4.76 -11.27
C GLY A 317 -1.16 -5.65 -11.71
N ARG A 318 0.04 -5.24 -11.31
CA ARG A 318 1.26 -6.04 -11.46
C ARG A 318 1.96 -6.15 -10.11
N LEU A 319 2.36 -7.35 -9.75
CA LEU A 319 3.19 -7.64 -8.59
C LEU A 319 4.52 -8.19 -9.09
N LEU A 320 5.64 -7.54 -8.78
CA LEU A 320 6.95 -7.90 -9.31
C LEU A 320 7.00 -7.96 -10.86
N GLY A 321 6.21 -7.09 -11.53
CA GLY A 321 6.08 -7.06 -12.99
C GLY A 321 5.07 -8.04 -13.58
N GLU A 322 4.59 -9.03 -12.82
CA GLU A 322 3.63 -10.04 -13.25
C GLU A 322 2.18 -9.60 -13.02
N PRO A 323 1.25 -9.89 -13.95
CA PRO A 323 -0.12 -9.42 -13.86
C PRO A 323 -0.94 -10.17 -12.82
N PHE A 324 -1.85 -9.45 -12.15
CA PHE A 324 -2.87 -10.03 -11.30
C PHE A 324 -4.20 -9.26 -11.42
N ARG A 325 -5.28 -9.92 -11.01
CA ARG A 325 -6.62 -9.33 -10.83
C ARG A 325 -6.99 -9.38 -9.36
N HIS A 326 -7.69 -8.38 -8.91
CA HIS A 326 -8.20 -8.34 -7.56
C HIS A 326 -9.67 -7.92 -7.55
N GLN A 327 -10.40 -8.48 -6.61
CA GLN A 327 -11.77 -8.10 -6.31
C GLN A 327 -12.08 -8.35 -4.84
N GLY A 328 -13.04 -7.63 -4.32
CA GLY A 328 -13.48 -7.85 -2.95
C GLY A 328 -14.66 -6.98 -2.58
N THR A 329 -15.12 -7.21 -1.37
CA THR A 329 -16.22 -6.47 -0.75
C THR A 329 -15.77 -5.93 0.60
N LEU A 330 -16.36 -4.83 0.99
CA LEU A 330 -16.19 -4.27 2.32
C LEU A 330 -17.55 -3.90 2.88
N SER A 331 -17.70 -4.03 4.17
CA SER A 331 -18.91 -3.62 4.87
C SER A 331 -18.59 -3.10 6.27
N PHE A 332 -19.44 -2.21 6.75
CA PHE A 332 -19.40 -1.70 8.11
C PHE A 332 -20.84 -1.56 8.63
N ARG A 333 -21.13 -2.21 9.73
CA ARG A 333 -22.41 -2.04 10.45
C ARG A 333 -22.17 -1.68 11.92
N LYS A 334 -21.45 -2.49 12.64
CA LYS A 334 -20.89 -2.25 13.98
C LYS A 334 -19.41 -2.56 13.97
N VAL A 335 -19.02 -3.45 13.07
CA VAL A 335 -17.69 -3.98 12.88
C VAL A 335 -17.35 -3.81 11.42
N PHE A 336 -16.11 -3.43 11.13
CA PHE A 336 -15.58 -3.37 9.77
C PHE A 336 -15.26 -4.79 9.31
N ALA A 337 -15.76 -5.17 8.15
CA ALA A 337 -15.44 -6.42 7.48
C ALA A 337 -14.99 -6.16 6.04
N LEU A 338 -13.97 -6.89 5.61
CA LEU A 338 -13.42 -6.85 4.27
C LEU A 338 -13.13 -8.28 3.82
N GLU A 339 -13.51 -8.61 2.61
CA GLU A 339 -13.12 -9.83 1.94
C GLU A 339 -12.48 -9.49 0.60
N ALA A 340 -11.37 -10.12 0.28
CA ALA A 340 -10.61 -9.88 -0.93
C ALA A 340 -10.18 -11.20 -1.57
N ARG A 341 -10.20 -11.24 -2.89
CA ARG A 341 -9.64 -12.32 -3.68
C ARG A 341 -8.73 -11.74 -4.75
N VAL A 342 -7.52 -12.27 -4.81
CA VAL A 342 -6.50 -11.90 -5.78
C VAL A 342 -6.13 -13.15 -6.57
N GLU A 343 -6.15 -13.03 -7.88
CA GLU A 343 -5.73 -14.09 -8.80
C GLU A 343 -4.68 -13.53 -9.75
N GLY A 344 -3.61 -14.25 -9.93
CA GLY A 344 -2.53 -13.75 -10.76
C GLY A 344 -1.53 -14.81 -11.18
N ARG A 345 -0.49 -14.32 -11.81
CA ARG A 345 0.68 -15.11 -12.15
C ARG A 345 1.89 -14.54 -11.41
N LEU A 346 2.73 -15.41 -10.90
CA LEU A 346 3.98 -15.04 -10.28
C LEU A 346 5.05 -16.00 -10.77
N PHE A 347 5.97 -15.50 -11.62
CA PHE A 347 7.01 -16.29 -12.27
C PHE A 347 6.45 -17.49 -13.08
N ASP A 348 6.58 -18.70 -12.56
CA ASP A 348 6.24 -19.98 -13.20
C ASP A 348 4.88 -20.55 -12.76
N ARG A 349 4.13 -19.81 -11.96
CA ARG A 349 2.89 -20.29 -11.35
C ARG A 349 1.73 -19.31 -11.45
N THR A 350 0.53 -19.84 -11.47
CA THR A 350 -0.70 -19.09 -11.21
C THR A 350 -1.05 -19.25 -9.74
N TYR A 351 -1.58 -18.18 -9.13
CA TYR A 351 -1.93 -18.20 -7.72
C TYR A 351 -3.30 -17.60 -7.45
N THR A 352 -3.87 -17.99 -6.33
CA THR A 352 -5.04 -17.39 -5.72
C THR A 352 -4.71 -17.03 -4.27
N LEU A 353 -5.00 -15.79 -3.89
CA LEU A 353 -4.93 -15.30 -2.53
C LEU A 353 -6.32 -14.87 -2.10
N GLU A 354 -6.84 -15.44 -1.03
CA GLU A 354 -8.06 -15.02 -0.37
C GLU A 354 -7.68 -14.38 0.97
N ALA A 355 -8.27 -13.25 1.29
CA ALA A 355 -8.00 -12.54 2.53
C ALA A 355 -9.29 -11.96 3.10
N GLY A 356 -9.38 -11.89 4.41
CA GLY A 356 -10.49 -11.27 5.10
C GLY A 356 -10.04 -10.54 6.35
N LEU A 357 -10.84 -9.55 6.73
CA LEU A 357 -10.69 -8.77 7.96
C LEU A 357 -12.08 -8.61 8.58
N GLU A 358 -12.23 -8.91 9.85
CA GLU A 358 -13.46 -8.70 10.61
C GLU A 358 -13.13 -8.42 12.08
N GLY A 359 -13.57 -7.25 12.59
CA GLY A 359 -13.41 -6.90 14.00
C GLY A 359 -11.97 -6.81 14.49
N GLY A 360 -11.02 -6.47 13.62
CA GLY A 360 -9.60 -6.42 13.93
C GLY A 360 -8.88 -7.77 13.80
N ARG A 361 -9.64 -8.84 13.51
CA ARG A 361 -9.08 -10.15 13.14
C ARG A 361 -8.96 -10.24 11.65
N TYR A 362 -7.84 -10.72 11.16
CA TYR A 362 -7.61 -10.91 9.74
C TYR A 362 -7.04 -12.29 9.44
N TRP A 363 -7.33 -12.77 8.24
CA TRP A 363 -6.86 -14.04 7.75
C TRP A 363 -6.47 -13.93 6.28
N GLY A 364 -5.57 -14.80 5.84
CA GLY A 364 -5.17 -14.95 4.45
C GLY A 364 -4.95 -16.41 4.10
N ARG A 365 -5.28 -16.79 2.86
CA ARG A 365 -5.02 -18.13 2.30
C ARG A 365 -4.44 -17.98 0.91
N TYR A 366 -3.25 -18.50 0.74
CA TYR A 366 -2.57 -18.52 -0.55
C TYR A 366 -2.54 -19.95 -1.08
N ARG A 367 -2.79 -20.11 -2.38
CA ARG A 367 -2.63 -21.37 -3.10
C ARG A 367 -2.06 -21.09 -4.49
N ASP A 368 -1.25 -22.00 -5.02
CA ASP A 368 -0.74 -21.91 -6.37
C ASP A 368 -0.81 -23.21 -7.16
N SER A 369 -0.51 -23.14 -8.46
CA SER A 369 -0.54 -24.27 -9.38
C SER A 369 0.59 -25.27 -9.17
N LEU A 370 1.60 -24.98 -8.36
CA LEU A 370 2.70 -25.90 -8.01
C LEU A 370 2.48 -26.63 -6.67
N GLY A 371 1.30 -26.42 -6.04
CA GLY A 371 0.92 -27.09 -4.81
C GLY A 371 1.28 -26.35 -3.53
N SER A 372 1.66 -25.08 -3.60
CA SER A 372 1.80 -24.26 -2.40
C SER A 372 0.43 -24.03 -1.74
N ALA A 373 0.43 -24.06 -0.42
CA ALA A 373 -0.72 -23.71 0.40
C ALA A 373 -0.22 -23.09 1.71
N LEU A 374 -0.51 -21.81 1.90
CA LEU A 374 -0.14 -21.03 3.07
C LEU A 374 -1.39 -20.45 3.71
N ALA A 375 -1.43 -20.39 5.02
CA ALA A 375 -2.47 -19.74 5.80
C ALA A 375 -1.85 -18.73 6.77
N LEU A 376 -2.53 -17.59 6.94
CA LEU A 376 -2.15 -16.51 7.84
C LEU A 376 -3.37 -16.14 8.69
N PHE A 377 -3.14 -15.87 9.96
CA PHE A 377 -4.11 -15.35 10.91
C PHE A 377 -3.49 -14.26 11.76
N GLY A 378 -4.28 -13.25 12.14
CA GLY A 378 -3.79 -12.18 12.98
C GLY A 378 -4.88 -11.41 13.68
N GLU A 379 -4.50 -10.67 14.74
CA GLU A 379 -5.35 -9.80 15.53
C GLU A 379 -4.50 -8.69 16.18
N GLY A 380 -5.00 -7.45 16.17
CA GLY A 380 -4.36 -6.37 16.90
C GLY A 380 -2.92 -6.04 16.47
N GLY A 381 -2.57 -6.29 15.21
CA GLY A 381 -1.23 -6.05 14.67
C GLY A 381 -0.27 -7.23 14.80
N ARG A 382 -0.64 -8.29 15.50
CA ARG A 382 0.12 -9.56 15.56
C ARG A 382 -0.41 -10.53 14.54
N TYR A 383 0.49 -11.27 13.90
CA TYR A 383 0.12 -12.29 12.93
C TYR A 383 1.06 -13.48 12.96
N GLU A 384 0.50 -14.60 12.62
CA GLU A 384 1.22 -15.85 12.46
C GLU A 384 0.63 -16.65 11.30
N GLY A 385 1.41 -17.54 10.77
CA GLY A 385 0.94 -18.40 9.71
C GLY A 385 1.92 -19.49 9.39
N GLU A 386 1.41 -20.49 8.68
CA GLU A 386 2.18 -21.65 8.28
C GLU A 386 1.67 -22.24 6.98
N GLY A 387 2.43 -23.14 6.43
CA GLY A 387 2.03 -23.91 5.27
C GLY A 387 3.20 -24.51 4.53
N ARG A 388 2.96 -24.82 3.26
CA ARG A 388 3.96 -25.37 2.36
C ARG A 388 4.07 -24.49 1.14
N ALA A 389 5.30 -24.20 0.71
CA ALA A 389 5.60 -23.43 -0.48
C ALA A 389 6.41 -24.29 -1.47
N ALA A 390 5.95 -24.34 -2.70
CA ALA A 390 6.71 -24.95 -3.77
C ALA A 390 7.86 -24.06 -4.22
N TRP A 391 9.01 -24.64 -4.44
CA TRP A 391 10.14 -23.89 -4.99
C TRP A 391 9.84 -23.39 -6.41
N PRO A 392 10.40 -22.24 -6.81
CA PRO A 392 10.30 -21.80 -8.19
C PRO A 392 11.11 -22.75 -9.10
N LYS A 393 10.55 -23.05 -10.28
CA LYS A 393 11.28 -23.86 -11.26
C LYS A 393 12.60 -23.15 -11.68
N PRO A 394 13.70 -23.90 -11.91
CA PRO A 394 13.75 -25.35 -12.07
C PRO A 394 13.88 -26.18 -10.79
N LEU A 395 13.82 -25.56 -9.60
CA LEU A 395 13.82 -26.29 -8.35
C LEU A 395 12.50 -27.05 -8.16
N GLU A 396 12.59 -28.28 -7.67
CA GLU A 396 11.44 -29.11 -7.35
C GLU A 396 11.37 -29.39 -5.86
N GLY A 397 10.15 -29.58 -5.36
CA GLY A 397 9.88 -29.89 -3.96
C GLY A 397 9.08 -28.81 -3.25
N LEU A 398 8.72 -29.11 -2.01
CA LEU A 398 7.97 -28.25 -1.12
C LEU A 398 8.82 -27.94 0.11
N ALA A 399 8.83 -26.68 0.53
CA ALA A 399 9.36 -26.26 1.82
C ALA A 399 8.20 -26.05 2.80
N ALA A 400 8.38 -26.43 4.06
CA ALA A 400 7.51 -25.95 5.11
C ALA A 400 7.90 -24.51 5.44
N VAL A 401 6.90 -23.64 5.57
CA VAL A 401 7.10 -22.22 5.86
C VAL A 401 6.30 -21.86 7.09
N ARG A 402 6.93 -21.22 8.03
CA ARG A 402 6.28 -20.59 9.19
C ARG A 402 6.64 -19.12 9.21
N PHE A 403 5.67 -18.28 9.46
CA PHE A 403 5.88 -16.85 9.57
C PHE A 403 5.11 -16.27 10.75
N GLN A 404 5.71 -15.28 11.38
CA GLN A 404 5.14 -14.56 12.51
C GLN A 404 5.58 -13.10 12.45
N GLY A 405 4.77 -12.20 12.99
CA GLY A 405 5.14 -10.80 13.05
C GLY A 405 4.25 -9.96 13.93
N GLU A 406 4.66 -8.70 14.12
CA GLU A 406 3.93 -7.69 14.85
C GLU A 406 4.14 -6.32 14.18
N GLY A 407 3.06 -5.70 13.73
CA GLY A 407 3.13 -4.49 12.94
C GLY A 407 3.91 -4.70 11.65
N SER A 408 4.97 -3.92 11.46
CA SER A 408 5.84 -4.02 10.29
C SER A 408 7.00 -5.02 10.45
N ARG A 409 7.16 -5.63 11.62
CA ARG A 409 8.22 -6.61 11.88
C ARG A 409 7.74 -8.01 11.58
N TYR A 410 8.54 -8.77 10.85
CA TYR A 410 8.20 -10.15 10.53
C TYR A 410 9.44 -11.06 10.53
N ARG A 411 9.16 -12.33 10.74
CA ARG A 411 10.10 -13.44 10.69
C ARG A 411 9.50 -14.58 9.90
N VAL A 412 10.23 -15.07 8.92
CA VAL A 412 9.86 -16.22 8.09
C VAL A 412 10.90 -17.31 8.26
N VAL A 413 10.47 -18.48 8.68
CA VAL A 413 11.32 -19.68 8.79
C VAL A 413 10.94 -20.63 7.66
N VAL A 414 11.93 -21.06 6.91
CA VAL A 414 11.80 -21.97 5.78
C VAL A 414 12.51 -23.28 6.14
N GLU A 415 11.82 -24.39 6.03
CA GLU A 415 12.37 -25.74 6.20
C GLU A 415 12.27 -26.49 4.87
N GLY A 416 13.36 -26.49 4.11
CA GLY A 416 13.41 -27.05 2.76
C GLY A 416 14.60 -28.00 2.53
N PRO A 417 14.71 -29.10 3.31
CA PRO A 417 15.89 -29.95 3.29
C PRO A 417 16.05 -30.79 2.02
N GLY A 418 15.12 -30.76 1.10
CA GLY A 418 15.10 -31.69 -0.04
C GLY A 418 14.78 -30.99 -1.38
N ALA A 419 15.13 -29.71 -1.54
CA ALA A 419 14.97 -29.03 -2.82
C ALA A 419 15.82 -29.72 -3.89
N ARG A 420 15.18 -30.13 -4.98
CA ARG A 420 15.84 -30.86 -6.06
C ARG A 420 16.00 -29.95 -7.29
N LEU A 421 17.21 -29.82 -7.74
CA LEU A 421 17.48 -29.29 -9.06
C LEU A 421 17.71 -30.49 -9.98
N PRO A 422 17.06 -30.58 -11.15
CA PRO A 422 17.29 -31.67 -12.09
C PRO A 422 18.80 -31.87 -12.35
N LEU A 423 19.27 -33.13 -12.29
CA LEU A 423 20.67 -33.52 -12.45
C LEU A 423 21.61 -33.17 -11.28
N PHE A 424 21.10 -32.67 -10.15
CA PHE A 424 21.90 -32.30 -8.98
C PHE A 424 21.47 -33.03 -7.71
N PRO A 425 22.36 -33.19 -6.75
CA PRO A 425 21.98 -33.73 -5.43
C PRO A 425 20.97 -32.76 -4.74
N PRO A 426 20.14 -33.31 -3.84
CA PRO A 426 19.21 -32.46 -3.08
C PRO A 426 19.94 -31.34 -2.34
N LEU A 427 19.38 -30.11 -2.45
CA LEU A 427 19.90 -28.93 -1.78
C LEU A 427 19.11 -28.69 -0.49
N ASP A 428 19.81 -28.40 0.60
CA ASP A 428 19.17 -27.88 1.80
C ASP A 428 19.00 -26.38 1.68
N LEU A 429 17.75 -25.95 1.46
CA LEU A 429 17.33 -24.58 1.37
C LEU A 429 16.56 -24.15 2.64
N SER A 430 16.92 -24.71 3.79
CA SER A 430 16.38 -24.26 5.07
C SER A 430 17.01 -22.96 5.51
N GLY A 431 16.24 -22.11 6.21
CA GLY A 431 16.75 -20.85 6.66
C GLY A 431 15.72 -19.92 7.28
N GLU A 432 16.14 -18.67 7.45
CA GLU A 432 15.35 -17.64 8.12
C GLU A 432 15.50 -16.31 7.41
N VAL A 433 14.38 -15.61 7.27
CA VAL A 433 14.29 -14.25 6.75
C VAL A 433 13.58 -13.38 7.78
N VAL A 434 14.16 -12.24 8.11
CA VAL A 434 13.58 -11.26 9.01
C VAL A 434 13.43 -9.93 8.29
N GLY A 435 12.42 -9.16 8.67
CA GLY A 435 12.23 -7.84 8.10
C GLY A 435 11.52 -6.87 9.03
N GLU A 436 11.67 -5.59 8.71
CA GLU A 436 10.99 -4.49 9.36
C GLU A 436 10.63 -3.42 8.32
N GLY A 437 9.34 -3.27 8.06
CA GLY A 437 8.84 -2.45 6.96
C GLY A 437 9.36 -2.92 5.61
N GLU A 438 10.06 -2.05 4.91
CA GLU A 438 10.67 -2.37 3.61
C GLU A 438 11.95 -3.19 3.71
N ARG A 439 12.65 -3.10 4.84
CA ARG A 439 13.95 -3.76 5.02
C ARG A 439 13.77 -5.24 5.25
N VAL A 440 14.57 -6.01 4.56
CA VAL A 440 14.60 -7.46 4.68
C VAL A 440 16.03 -7.96 4.72
N SER A 441 16.27 -8.96 5.52
CA SER A 441 17.55 -9.65 5.57
C SER A 441 17.34 -11.10 5.97
N GLY A 442 18.23 -11.97 5.55
CA GLY A 442 18.13 -13.37 5.93
C GLY A 442 19.07 -14.29 5.18
N ARG A 443 18.88 -15.57 5.46
CA ARG A 443 19.60 -16.64 4.79
C ARG A 443 18.67 -17.80 4.51
N VAL A 444 18.72 -18.32 3.29
CA VAL A 444 17.99 -19.53 2.87
C VAL A 444 19.00 -20.45 2.19
N GLY A 445 19.36 -21.53 2.88
CA GLY A 445 20.43 -22.41 2.46
C GLY A 445 21.76 -21.67 2.26
N PRO A 446 22.35 -21.76 1.07
CA PRO A 446 23.58 -21.06 0.73
C PRO A 446 23.36 -19.57 0.36
N LEU A 447 22.11 -19.16 0.12
CA LEU A 447 21.77 -17.82 -0.30
C LEU A 447 21.60 -16.90 0.91
N THR A 448 22.31 -15.77 0.91
CA THR A 448 22.11 -14.66 1.84
C THR A 448 21.45 -13.53 1.09
N LEU A 449 20.48 -12.85 1.73
CA LEU A 449 19.74 -11.72 1.14
C LEU A 449 19.71 -10.55 2.13
N ALA A 450 19.80 -9.33 1.61
CA ALA A 450 19.68 -8.10 2.38
C ALA A 450 19.27 -6.93 1.48
N GLY A 451 18.45 -6.02 2.00
CA GLY A 451 18.01 -4.83 1.25
C GLY A 451 16.60 -4.42 1.56
N THR A 452 15.87 -4.03 0.53
CA THR A 452 14.43 -3.73 0.59
C THR A 452 13.67 -4.63 -0.40
N TRP A 453 12.35 -4.78 -0.23
CA TRP A 453 11.52 -5.58 -1.13
C TRP A 453 11.60 -5.15 -2.61
N GLY A 454 11.88 -3.88 -2.87
CA GLY A 454 12.08 -3.36 -4.21
C GLY A 454 13.50 -3.54 -4.75
N ASP A 455 14.47 -3.80 -3.85
CA ASP A 455 15.90 -3.86 -4.18
C ASP A 455 16.64 -4.74 -3.17
N LEU A 456 16.82 -6.01 -3.52
CA LEU A 456 17.48 -7.04 -2.71
C LEU A 456 18.85 -7.37 -3.26
N ALA A 457 19.88 -7.19 -2.45
CA ALA A 457 21.19 -7.76 -2.69
C ALA A 457 21.19 -9.24 -2.29
N LEU A 458 21.70 -10.07 -3.17
CA LEU A 458 21.76 -11.53 -3.02
C LEU A 458 23.24 -11.96 -3.06
N ARG A 459 23.61 -12.87 -2.17
CA ARG A 459 24.94 -13.46 -2.19
C ARG A 459 24.83 -14.97 -2.05
N LEU A 460 25.30 -15.68 -3.10
CA LEU A 460 25.40 -17.13 -3.12
C LEU A 460 26.79 -17.52 -2.59
N ARG A 461 26.81 -18.23 -1.48
CA ARG A 461 28.03 -18.84 -0.93
C ARG A 461 28.50 -20.00 -1.81
N PRO A 462 29.77 -20.41 -1.72
CA PRO A 462 30.25 -21.58 -2.44
C PRO A 462 29.31 -22.76 -2.24
N THR A 463 28.67 -23.17 -3.32
CA THR A 463 27.62 -24.20 -3.33
C THR A 463 28.06 -25.31 -4.27
N PRO A 464 28.11 -26.54 -3.83
CA PRO A 464 28.46 -27.66 -4.69
C PRO A 464 27.54 -27.76 -5.91
N LEU A 465 28.12 -27.87 -7.08
CA LEU A 465 27.42 -27.99 -8.36
C LEU A 465 28.20 -28.92 -9.26
N LEU A 466 27.65 -30.11 -9.58
CA LEU A 466 28.37 -31.16 -10.29
C LEU A 466 29.68 -31.51 -9.58
N VAL A 467 30.80 -31.44 -10.32
CA VAL A 467 32.16 -31.71 -9.83
C VAL A 467 32.87 -30.45 -9.34
N GLY A 468 32.15 -29.35 -9.19
CA GLY A 468 32.69 -28.05 -8.79
C GLY A 468 31.79 -27.36 -7.81
N GLN A 469 31.93 -26.04 -7.78
CA GLN A 469 31.13 -25.16 -6.93
C GLN A 469 30.76 -23.88 -7.71
N VAL A 470 29.63 -23.28 -7.34
CA VAL A 470 29.18 -21.99 -7.84
C VAL A 470 29.06 -21.03 -6.66
N GLU A 471 29.52 -19.79 -6.86
CA GLU A 471 29.39 -18.69 -5.93
C GLU A 471 29.16 -17.38 -6.69
N GLY A 472 28.70 -16.36 -6.01
CA GLY A 472 28.59 -15.05 -6.62
C GLY A 472 27.62 -14.12 -5.92
N GLU A 473 27.33 -13.02 -6.59
CA GLU A 473 26.47 -11.96 -6.07
C GLU A 473 25.41 -11.62 -7.12
N GLY A 474 24.26 -11.15 -6.63
CA GLY A 474 23.16 -10.75 -7.48
C GLY A 474 22.32 -9.66 -6.85
N ARG A 475 21.39 -9.16 -7.63
CA ARG A 475 20.43 -8.14 -7.21
C ARG A 475 19.07 -8.46 -7.80
N LEU A 476 18.06 -8.35 -6.98
CA LEU A 476 16.66 -8.44 -7.38
C LEU A 476 16.07 -7.03 -7.29
N GLU A 477 15.91 -6.36 -8.42
CA GLU A 477 15.41 -4.99 -8.50
C GLU A 477 14.11 -4.94 -9.30
N GLY A 478 13.03 -4.44 -8.70
CA GLY A 478 11.71 -4.40 -9.34
C GLY A 478 11.21 -5.77 -9.84
N GLY A 479 11.58 -6.85 -9.16
CA GLY A 479 11.23 -8.21 -9.55
C GLY A 479 12.09 -8.82 -10.66
N ARG A 480 13.16 -8.13 -11.08
CA ARG A 480 14.13 -8.64 -12.08
C ARG A 480 15.42 -9.06 -11.40
N LEU A 481 15.81 -10.30 -11.60
CA LEU A 481 17.06 -10.83 -11.12
C LEU A 481 18.19 -10.53 -12.11
N LEU A 482 19.28 -9.99 -11.55
CA LEU A 482 20.59 -9.91 -12.22
C LEU A 482 21.61 -10.51 -11.27
N ALA A 483 22.41 -11.49 -11.71
CA ALA A 483 23.45 -12.10 -10.90
C ALA A 483 24.72 -12.38 -11.71
N ASP A 484 25.84 -12.10 -11.09
CA ASP A 484 27.17 -12.46 -11.59
C ASP A 484 27.70 -13.63 -10.75
N LEU A 485 27.74 -14.79 -11.34
CA LEU A 485 28.16 -16.04 -10.72
C LEU A 485 29.50 -16.47 -11.28
N ARG A 486 30.20 -17.28 -10.51
CA ARG A 486 31.44 -17.93 -10.91
C ARG A 486 31.34 -19.42 -10.63
N TYR A 487 31.47 -20.22 -11.66
CA TYR A 487 31.66 -21.66 -11.53
C TYR A 487 33.16 -21.97 -11.41
N THR A 488 33.52 -22.86 -10.49
CA THR A 488 34.92 -23.32 -10.30
C THR A 488 34.92 -24.81 -10.03
N SER A 489 35.70 -25.55 -10.83
CA SER A 489 35.93 -26.98 -10.64
C SER A 489 37.42 -27.30 -10.96
N PRO A 490 37.89 -28.53 -10.68
CA PRO A 490 39.20 -28.95 -11.13
C PRO A 490 39.39 -28.88 -12.66
N TYR A 491 38.30 -28.96 -13.39
CA TYR A 491 38.31 -29.05 -14.85
C TYR A 491 38.03 -27.75 -15.58
N ALA A 492 37.32 -26.80 -14.94
CA ALA A 492 36.93 -25.53 -15.55
C ALA A 492 36.69 -24.44 -14.50
N ALA A 493 36.97 -23.19 -14.89
CA ALA A 493 36.56 -22.02 -14.12
C ALA A 493 36.11 -20.92 -15.08
N PHE A 494 34.88 -20.42 -14.89
CA PHE A 494 34.31 -19.40 -15.78
C PHE A 494 33.24 -18.58 -15.10
N PRO A 495 33.06 -17.31 -15.49
CA PRO A 495 31.97 -16.48 -15.03
C PRO A 495 30.67 -16.80 -15.78
N VAL A 496 29.55 -16.65 -15.11
CA VAL A 496 28.21 -16.78 -15.66
C VAL A 496 27.36 -15.61 -15.17
N ARG A 497 26.84 -14.82 -16.08
CA ARG A 497 25.85 -13.78 -15.79
C ARG A 497 24.45 -14.36 -15.97
N VAL A 498 23.62 -14.19 -14.97
CA VAL A 498 22.21 -14.62 -15.00
C VAL A 498 21.32 -13.39 -15.04
N ARG A 499 20.43 -13.32 -16.01
CA ARG A 499 19.40 -12.29 -16.13
C ARG A 499 18.01 -12.91 -16.19
N GLN A 500 17.08 -12.33 -15.46
CA GLN A 500 15.66 -12.65 -15.60
C GLN A 500 14.97 -11.60 -16.49
N GLY A 501 14.15 -12.06 -17.42
CA GLY A 501 13.32 -11.19 -18.27
C GLY A 501 12.19 -11.96 -18.92
N GLU A 502 11.00 -11.37 -19.03
CA GLU A 502 9.83 -11.91 -19.75
C GLU A 502 9.46 -13.37 -19.41
N GLY A 503 9.56 -13.75 -18.13
CA GLY A 503 9.28 -15.13 -17.68
C GLY A 503 10.35 -16.15 -18.03
N ALA A 504 11.56 -15.70 -18.38
CA ALA A 504 12.71 -16.54 -18.71
C ALA A 504 13.94 -16.14 -17.90
N PHE A 505 14.86 -17.07 -17.71
CA PHE A 505 16.21 -16.80 -17.23
C PHE A 505 17.19 -16.97 -18.38
N PHE A 506 18.09 -16.02 -18.52
CA PHE A 506 19.16 -16.03 -19.51
C PHE A 506 20.49 -16.16 -18.79
N LEU A 507 21.34 -17.04 -19.26
CA LEU A 507 22.68 -17.27 -18.77
C LEU A 507 23.67 -16.86 -19.87
N GLU A 508 24.61 -16.02 -19.55
CA GLU A 508 25.61 -15.53 -20.46
C GLU A 508 27.00 -15.81 -19.89
N SER A 509 27.88 -16.35 -20.70
CA SER A 509 29.27 -16.59 -20.36
C SER A 509 30.13 -16.27 -21.58
N PRO A 510 31.43 -15.95 -21.42
CA PRO A 510 32.36 -15.83 -22.56
C PRO A 510 32.45 -17.10 -23.42
N TYR A 511 31.93 -18.21 -22.91
CA TYR A 511 32.01 -19.53 -23.54
C TYR A 511 30.67 -20.13 -23.95
N GLY A 512 29.63 -19.31 -24.01
CA GLY A 512 28.33 -19.73 -24.46
C GLY A 512 27.17 -19.05 -23.75
N GLU A 513 25.99 -19.42 -24.12
CA GLU A 513 24.73 -18.88 -23.61
C GLU A 513 23.75 -19.99 -23.24
N GLY A 514 22.86 -19.68 -22.33
CA GLY A 514 21.77 -20.58 -21.94
C GLY A 514 20.49 -19.80 -21.68
N ASN A 515 19.39 -20.49 -21.80
CA ASN A 515 18.10 -19.93 -21.37
C ASN A 515 17.23 -21.01 -20.71
N TYR A 516 16.42 -20.55 -19.77
CA TYR A 516 15.39 -21.37 -19.13
C TYR A 516 14.04 -20.70 -19.30
N ARG A 517 13.11 -21.36 -19.99
CA ARG A 517 11.75 -20.84 -20.20
C ARG A 517 10.75 -21.99 -20.23
N GLY A 518 9.68 -21.87 -19.43
CA GLY A 518 8.57 -22.82 -19.46
C GLY A 518 8.95 -24.28 -19.17
N GLY A 519 9.95 -24.54 -18.30
CA GLY A 519 10.41 -25.89 -17.98
C GLY A 519 11.47 -26.44 -18.94
N VAL A 520 11.86 -25.68 -19.95
CA VAL A 520 12.90 -26.06 -20.91
C VAL A 520 14.16 -25.24 -20.62
N PHE A 521 15.28 -25.92 -20.41
CA PHE A 521 16.60 -25.31 -20.32
C PHE A 521 17.39 -25.65 -21.59
N ALA A 522 17.82 -24.64 -22.33
CA ALA A 522 18.66 -24.76 -23.49
C ALA A 522 20.03 -24.14 -23.21
N LEU A 523 21.09 -24.81 -23.61
CA LEU A 523 22.47 -24.40 -23.42
C LEU A 523 23.22 -24.53 -24.76
N ARG A 524 23.96 -23.50 -25.13
CA ARG A 524 24.90 -23.49 -26.28
C ARG A 524 26.29 -23.15 -25.76
N LEU A 525 27.25 -23.98 -26.09
CA LEU A 525 28.66 -23.85 -25.72
C LEU A 525 29.51 -23.48 -26.92
N GLU A 526 30.37 -22.50 -26.73
CA GLU A 526 31.25 -21.95 -27.79
C GLU A 526 32.70 -21.91 -27.29
N GLY A 527 33.27 -23.12 -27.13
CA GLY A 527 34.70 -23.26 -26.80
C GLY A 527 35.00 -23.12 -25.30
N LEU A 528 34.16 -23.68 -24.43
CA LEU A 528 34.41 -23.74 -22.99
C LEU A 528 35.74 -24.48 -22.73
N PRO A 529 36.73 -23.80 -22.12
CA PRO A 529 38.01 -24.44 -21.83
C PRO A 529 37.91 -25.47 -20.73
N LEU A 530 38.32 -26.67 -20.99
CA LEU A 530 38.40 -27.78 -20.04
C LEU A 530 39.87 -28.15 -19.79
N ARG A 531 40.23 -28.25 -18.53
CA ARG A 531 41.50 -28.78 -18.05
C ARG A 531 41.33 -30.25 -17.79
N LEU A 532 41.64 -31.07 -18.79
CA LEU A 532 41.66 -32.53 -18.67
C LEU A 532 43.12 -33.01 -18.52
N LEU A 533 43.50 -34.07 -19.22
CA LEU A 533 44.89 -34.49 -19.34
C LEU A 533 45.67 -33.44 -20.18
N GLU A 534 44.95 -32.63 -20.96
CA GLU A 534 45.43 -31.53 -21.74
C GLU A 534 44.40 -30.39 -21.77
N GLU A 535 44.74 -29.22 -22.29
CA GLU A 535 43.75 -28.17 -22.55
C GLU A 535 42.89 -28.54 -23.74
N ALA A 536 41.59 -28.70 -23.49
CA ALA A 536 40.60 -29.02 -24.50
C ALA A 536 39.49 -27.95 -24.50
N ARG A 537 38.74 -27.87 -25.56
CA ARG A 537 37.58 -26.95 -25.68
C ARG A 537 36.32 -27.72 -25.98
N LEU A 538 35.26 -27.37 -25.27
CA LEU A 538 33.93 -27.99 -25.40
C LEU A 538 32.99 -27.06 -26.18
N TYR A 539 32.37 -27.59 -27.20
CA TYR A 539 31.38 -26.94 -28.05
C TYR A 539 30.07 -27.76 -28.06
N GLY A 540 28.97 -27.14 -28.48
CA GLY A 540 27.74 -27.85 -28.80
C GLY A 540 26.50 -27.30 -28.13
N GLU A 541 25.43 -28.03 -28.29
CA GLU A 541 24.12 -27.64 -27.79
C GLU A 541 23.52 -28.76 -26.97
N ALA A 542 22.83 -28.38 -25.87
CA ALA A 542 22.10 -29.29 -25.01
C ALA A 542 20.75 -28.66 -24.61
N VAL A 543 19.71 -29.46 -24.66
CA VAL A 543 18.37 -29.08 -24.27
C VAL A 543 17.87 -30.06 -23.20
N TYR A 544 17.49 -29.54 -22.06
CA TYR A 544 16.83 -30.30 -21.00
C TYR A 544 15.32 -29.99 -20.99
N ARG A 545 14.49 -31.02 -21.08
CA ARG A 545 13.03 -30.92 -21.02
C ARG A 545 12.45 -32.16 -20.31
N GLU A 546 11.56 -31.94 -19.36
CA GLU A 546 10.80 -33.03 -18.69
C GLU A 546 11.64 -34.19 -18.17
N GLY A 547 12.82 -33.90 -17.60
CA GLY A 547 13.72 -34.93 -17.08
C GLY A 547 14.68 -35.53 -18.10
N ALA A 548 14.57 -35.18 -19.38
CA ALA A 548 15.40 -35.67 -20.45
C ALA A 548 16.35 -34.61 -21.00
N LEU A 549 17.63 -34.98 -21.15
CA LEU A 549 18.66 -34.18 -21.79
C LEU A 549 18.86 -34.68 -23.25
N SER A 550 18.87 -33.77 -24.22
CA SER A 550 19.11 -34.07 -25.61
C SER A 550 20.10 -33.06 -26.19
N GLY A 551 20.80 -33.44 -27.22
CA GLY A 551 21.78 -32.55 -27.87
C GLY A 551 23.03 -33.23 -28.31
N ALA A 552 24.01 -32.44 -28.76
CA ALA A 552 25.30 -32.91 -29.18
C ALA A 552 26.41 -32.00 -28.66
N LEU A 553 27.41 -32.60 -28.05
CA LEU A 553 28.62 -31.92 -27.60
C LEU A 553 29.82 -32.38 -28.34
N ARG A 554 30.81 -31.51 -28.56
CA ARG A 554 32.07 -31.80 -29.22
C ARG A 554 33.23 -31.28 -28.39
N LEU A 555 34.12 -32.15 -28.04
CA LEU A 555 35.36 -31.85 -27.35
C LEU A 555 36.51 -31.77 -28.37
N GLU A 556 37.27 -30.74 -28.35
CA GLU A 556 38.43 -30.51 -29.18
C GLU A 556 39.68 -30.28 -28.33
N GLY A 557 40.60 -31.19 -28.37
CA GLY A 557 41.91 -31.12 -27.75
C GLY A 557 43.02 -31.54 -28.76
N ARG A 558 44.27 -31.44 -28.34
CA ARG A 558 45.41 -31.87 -29.18
C ARG A 558 45.44 -33.38 -29.31
N ALA A 559 45.28 -34.07 -28.21
CA ALA A 559 45.32 -35.55 -28.16
C ALA A 559 43.92 -36.15 -28.22
N LEU A 560 42.89 -35.49 -27.73
CA LEU A 560 41.54 -36.04 -27.62
C LEU A 560 40.53 -35.21 -28.39
N GLU A 561 39.92 -35.78 -29.41
CA GLU A 561 38.71 -35.25 -30.04
C GLU A 561 37.55 -36.23 -29.78
N ALA A 562 36.41 -35.73 -29.30
CA ALA A 562 35.26 -36.57 -29.05
C ALA A 562 33.95 -35.83 -29.37
N ARG A 563 32.93 -36.59 -29.75
CA ARG A 563 31.55 -36.14 -29.92
C ARG A 563 30.68 -36.98 -28.98
N ALA A 564 29.79 -36.28 -28.28
CA ALA A 564 28.82 -36.92 -27.43
C ALA A 564 27.42 -36.60 -27.95
N ARG A 565 26.56 -37.58 -28.16
CA ARG A 565 25.16 -37.43 -28.46
C ARG A 565 24.36 -37.75 -27.16
N LEU A 566 23.69 -36.73 -26.62
CA LEU A 566 22.94 -36.85 -25.36
C LEU A 566 21.58 -37.47 -25.62
N ARG A 567 21.15 -38.43 -24.78
CA ARG A 567 19.86 -39.11 -24.81
C ARG A 567 19.37 -39.35 -23.39
N GLY A 568 18.49 -38.46 -22.87
CA GLY A 568 18.13 -38.53 -21.47
C GLY A 568 19.33 -38.20 -20.57
N LEU A 569 19.65 -39.11 -19.64
CA LEU A 569 20.85 -38.99 -18.81
C LEU A 569 22.04 -39.80 -19.36
N ALA A 570 21.86 -40.46 -20.50
CA ALA A 570 22.87 -41.23 -21.17
C ALA A 570 23.50 -40.45 -22.34
N ALA A 571 24.68 -40.88 -22.78
CA ALA A 571 25.35 -40.29 -23.93
C ALA A 571 26.05 -41.36 -24.74
N ASP A 572 25.95 -41.28 -26.09
CA ASP A 572 26.79 -42.04 -27.00
C ASP A 572 28.03 -41.19 -27.30
N LEU A 573 29.17 -41.83 -27.27
CA LEU A 573 30.47 -41.17 -27.43
C LEU A 573 31.22 -41.71 -28.63
N GLU A 574 31.70 -40.89 -29.49
CA GLU A 574 32.54 -41.20 -30.63
C GLU A 574 33.70 -40.22 -30.71
N GLY A 575 34.88 -40.64 -31.10
CA GLY A 575 36.00 -39.75 -31.19
C GLY A 575 37.31 -40.43 -31.65
N ARG A 576 38.40 -39.74 -31.34
CA ARG A 576 39.75 -40.24 -31.61
C ARG A 576 40.71 -39.73 -30.53
N LEU A 577 41.62 -40.62 -30.16
CA LEU A 577 42.74 -40.35 -29.28
C LEU A 577 44.02 -40.34 -30.13
N SER A 578 44.65 -39.17 -30.25
CA SER A 578 45.93 -39.04 -30.96
C SER A 578 47.06 -39.15 -29.94
N THR A 579 47.98 -40.05 -30.18
CA THR A 579 49.18 -40.23 -29.37
C THR A 579 50.42 -40.07 -30.21
N PRO A 580 51.59 -39.90 -29.64
CA PRO A 580 52.84 -39.88 -30.42
C PRO A 580 53.10 -41.15 -31.24
N LEU A 581 52.44 -42.22 -30.88
CA LEU A 581 52.59 -43.54 -31.57
C LEU A 581 51.50 -43.79 -32.62
N GLY A 582 50.48 -42.92 -32.73
CA GLY A 582 49.38 -43.02 -33.69
C GLY A 582 48.03 -42.65 -33.11
N THR A 583 46.98 -42.79 -33.91
CA THR A 583 45.61 -42.38 -33.54
C THR A 583 44.75 -43.64 -33.29
N LEU A 584 44.03 -43.67 -32.17
CA LEU A 584 43.04 -44.66 -31.82
C LEU A 584 41.62 -44.12 -32.00
N PRO A 585 40.74 -44.85 -32.72
CA PRO A 585 39.34 -44.49 -32.71
C PRO A 585 38.74 -44.76 -31.32
N LEU A 586 37.90 -43.85 -30.84
CA LEU A 586 37.15 -43.95 -29.63
C LEU A 586 35.67 -44.17 -29.95
N SER A 587 35.06 -45.14 -29.31
CA SER A 587 33.59 -45.28 -29.30
C SER A 587 33.15 -45.77 -27.97
N GLY A 588 31.93 -45.41 -27.56
CA GLY A 588 31.43 -45.85 -26.28
C GLY A 588 30.13 -45.19 -25.88
N ALA A 589 29.79 -45.36 -24.64
CA ALA A 589 28.60 -44.76 -24.05
C ALA A 589 28.82 -44.47 -22.58
N TYR A 590 28.11 -43.48 -22.10
CA TYR A 590 27.88 -43.20 -20.70
C TYR A 590 26.44 -43.52 -20.38
N ASP A 591 26.22 -44.22 -19.28
CA ASP A 591 24.93 -44.53 -18.75
C ASP A 591 24.97 -44.28 -17.20
N PRO A 592 23.99 -43.64 -16.58
CA PRO A 592 24.01 -43.36 -15.12
C PRO A 592 24.12 -44.58 -14.24
N GLU A 593 23.53 -45.68 -14.66
CA GLU A 593 23.54 -46.94 -13.89
C GLU A 593 24.78 -47.79 -14.21
N ALA A 594 25.14 -47.85 -15.44
CA ALA A 594 26.26 -48.72 -15.91
C ALA A 594 27.61 -48.01 -15.94
N GLY A 595 27.64 -46.64 -15.78
CA GLY A 595 28.85 -45.83 -15.84
C GLY A 595 29.37 -45.59 -17.27
N LEU A 596 30.60 -45.12 -17.37
CA LEU A 596 31.31 -44.87 -18.65
C LEU A 596 31.92 -46.16 -19.22
N ARG A 597 31.67 -46.44 -20.45
CA ARG A 597 32.31 -47.51 -21.23
C ARG A 597 32.88 -46.96 -22.53
N LEU A 598 34.19 -47.02 -22.70
CA LEU A 598 34.86 -46.57 -23.90
C LEU A 598 35.68 -47.74 -24.50
N LEU A 599 35.71 -47.80 -25.81
CA LEU A 599 36.59 -48.64 -26.61
C LEU A 599 37.56 -47.74 -27.34
N ALA A 600 38.86 -48.01 -27.20
CA ALA A 600 39.94 -47.33 -27.91
C ALA A 600 40.78 -48.32 -28.63
N GLY A 601 40.56 -48.55 -29.93
CA GLY A 601 41.12 -49.68 -30.63
C GLY A 601 40.62 -50.97 -30.06
N GLY A 602 41.47 -51.76 -29.40
CA GLY A 602 41.11 -53.00 -28.70
C GLY A 602 41.09 -52.83 -27.18
N LEU A 603 41.39 -51.65 -26.66
CA LEU A 603 41.35 -51.37 -25.24
C LEU A 603 39.91 -50.97 -24.78
N ARG A 604 39.44 -51.59 -23.69
CA ARG A 604 38.17 -51.25 -23.08
C ARG A 604 38.43 -50.51 -21.76
N LEU A 605 37.95 -49.29 -21.69
CA LEU A 605 37.95 -48.48 -20.49
C LEU A 605 36.55 -48.47 -19.90
N THR A 606 36.42 -48.79 -18.61
CA THR A 606 35.18 -48.72 -17.88
C THR A 606 35.38 -47.89 -16.60
N TYR A 607 34.41 -47.06 -16.24
CA TYR A 607 34.38 -46.31 -15.00
C TYR A 607 32.98 -46.29 -14.44
N ARG A 608 32.83 -46.84 -13.24
CA ARG A 608 31.62 -46.74 -12.44
C ARG A 608 32.00 -46.38 -11.01
N GLU A 609 32.63 -47.21 -10.27
CA GLU A 609 33.18 -46.99 -8.93
C GLU A 609 34.69 -46.96 -8.98
N ALA A 610 35.28 -47.68 -9.90
CA ALA A 610 36.70 -47.72 -10.20
C ALA A 610 36.95 -47.60 -11.72
N LEU A 611 38.06 -46.99 -12.09
CA LEU A 611 38.53 -46.94 -13.48
C LEU A 611 39.19 -48.28 -13.79
N ARG A 612 38.74 -48.97 -14.83
CA ARG A 612 39.39 -50.19 -15.32
C ARG A 612 39.70 -50.08 -16.79
N LEU A 613 40.93 -50.39 -17.16
CA LEU A 613 41.43 -50.43 -18.54
C LEU A 613 41.92 -51.83 -18.84
N VAL A 614 41.28 -52.51 -19.78
CA VAL A 614 41.61 -53.92 -20.14
C VAL A 614 41.63 -54.06 -21.66
N GLY A 615 42.59 -54.83 -22.20
CA GLY A 615 42.63 -55.20 -23.61
C GLY A 615 43.97 -54.99 -24.29
N GLU A 616 43.91 -54.97 -25.63
CA GLU A 616 45.08 -54.79 -26.49
C GLU A 616 44.78 -53.80 -27.61
N ALA A 617 45.72 -52.90 -27.89
CA ALA A 617 45.65 -51.99 -29.02
C ALA A 617 46.98 -51.91 -29.78
N ALA A 618 46.88 -51.80 -31.08
CA ALA A 618 48.05 -51.58 -31.95
C ALA A 618 48.16 -50.09 -32.29
N LEU A 619 49.34 -49.52 -32.11
CA LEU A 619 49.66 -48.11 -32.32
C LEU A 619 51.01 -47.95 -33.00
N GLY A 620 51.04 -47.50 -34.26
CA GLY A 620 52.31 -47.17 -34.96
C GLY A 620 53.35 -48.25 -34.93
N GLY A 621 52.94 -49.56 -35.01
CA GLY A 621 53.84 -50.68 -34.93
C GLY A 621 54.10 -51.17 -33.46
N PHE A 622 53.61 -50.47 -32.48
CA PHE A 622 53.65 -50.91 -31.09
C PHE A 622 52.35 -51.62 -30.73
N ARG A 623 52.45 -52.58 -29.78
CA ARG A 623 51.31 -53.32 -29.23
C ARG A 623 51.23 -53.00 -27.74
N LEU A 624 50.16 -52.27 -27.35
CA LEU A 624 49.85 -51.97 -25.94
C LEU A 624 48.89 -53.02 -25.44
N ARG A 625 49.22 -53.70 -24.32
CA ARG A 625 48.36 -54.58 -23.56
C ARG A 625 48.22 -54.03 -22.17
N ALA A 626 47.01 -54.03 -21.62
CA ALA A 626 46.76 -53.51 -20.27
C ALA A 626 45.67 -54.34 -19.56
N ASP A 627 45.81 -54.52 -18.26
CA ASP A 627 44.79 -54.88 -17.30
C ASP A 627 45.06 -54.04 -16.02
N LEU A 628 44.50 -52.88 -15.96
CA LEU A 628 44.72 -51.87 -14.93
C LEU A 628 43.42 -51.53 -14.27
N ALA A 629 43.41 -51.44 -12.95
CA ALA A 629 42.34 -50.91 -12.13
C ALA A 629 42.85 -49.79 -11.22
N TYR A 630 42.05 -48.71 -11.09
CA TYR A 630 42.29 -47.61 -10.17
C TYR A 630 40.97 -47.26 -9.45
N GLY A 631 40.96 -47.42 -8.13
CA GLY A 631 39.88 -47.12 -7.21
C GLY A 631 40.43 -46.54 -5.91
N GLU A 632 40.48 -47.31 -4.85
CA GLU A 632 41.20 -46.91 -3.63
C GLU A 632 42.71 -46.92 -3.78
N GLY A 633 43.23 -47.50 -4.86
CA GLY A 633 44.63 -47.55 -5.23
C GLY A 633 44.78 -48.11 -6.64
N PHE A 634 46.03 -48.08 -7.14
CA PHE A 634 46.38 -48.58 -8.45
C PHE A 634 46.73 -50.06 -8.33
N SER A 635 46.15 -50.88 -9.22
CA SER A 635 46.48 -52.30 -9.32
C SER A 635 46.45 -52.78 -10.76
N GLY A 636 47.30 -53.75 -11.10
CA GLY A 636 47.36 -54.35 -12.41
C GLY A 636 48.63 -54.10 -13.18
N TRP A 637 48.62 -54.33 -14.50
CA TRP A 637 49.80 -54.24 -15.34
C TRP A 637 49.47 -53.63 -16.73
N ALA A 638 50.46 -53.01 -17.32
CA ALA A 638 50.45 -52.61 -18.72
C ALA A 638 51.79 -52.94 -19.36
N SER A 639 51.76 -53.37 -20.61
CA SER A 639 52.98 -53.65 -21.38
C SER A 639 52.91 -53.03 -22.78
N LEU A 640 54.00 -52.46 -23.22
CA LEU A 640 54.18 -51.92 -24.55
C LEU A 640 55.27 -52.72 -25.25
N GLY A 641 54.90 -53.46 -26.31
CA GLY A 641 55.83 -54.19 -27.20
C GLY A 641 55.99 -53.42 -28.51
N GLY A 642 57.21 -53.19 -28.97
CA GLY A 642 57.51 -52.44 -30.17
C GLY A 642 58.16 -53.30 -31.27
N PRO A 643 58.39 -52.76 -32.50
CA PRO A 643 59.18 -53.36 -33.54
C PRO A 643 60.60 -53.54 -33.01
N LEU A 644 61.28 -54.61 -33.37
CA LEU A 644 62.58 -54.99 -32.88
C LEU A 644 62.67 -55.68 -31.50
N GLY A 645 61.52 -56.11 -30.92
CA GLY A 645 61.53 -56.84 -29.66
C GLY A 645 61.74 -55.96 -28.43
N LEU A 646 61.76 -54.64 -28.61
CA LEU A 646 61.84 -53.70 -27.48
C LEU A 646 60.46 -53.63 -26.79
N GLY A 647 60.42 -53.84 -25.50
CA GLY A 647 59.20 -53.75 -24.71
C GLY A 647 59.50 -53.30 -23.30
N GLY A 648 58.50 -52.67 -22.68
CA GLY A 648 58.51 -52.29 -21.28
C GLY A 648 57.15 -52.59 -20.64
N GLY A 649 57.11 -52.80 -19.37
CA GLY A 649 55.88 -53.02 -18.62
C GLY A 649 55.85 -52.19 -17.35
N LEU A 650 54.65 -51.83 -16.93
CA LEU A 650 54.36 -51.21 -15.65
C LEU A 650 53.53 -52.17 -14.86
N TRP A 651 53.88 -52.40 -13.63
CA TRP A 651 53.10 -53.16 -12.68
C TRP A 651 52.90 -52.39 -11.40
N GLY A 652 51.74 -52.52 -10.76
CA GLY A 652 51.46 -51.77 -9.55
C GLY A 652 50.44 -52.48 -8.69
N GLU A 653 50.59 -52.37 -7.38
CA GLU A 653 49.71 -52.90 -6.34
C GLU A 653 49.65 -51.93 -5.15
N GLY A 654 48.46 -51.75 -4.54
CA GLY A 654 48.27 -50.93 -3.35
C GLY A 654 48.69 -49.47 -3.46
N GLY A 655 48.53 -48.85 -4.67
CA GLY A 655 48.82 -47.43 -4.90
C GLY A 655 50.30 -47.13 -5.15
N ARG A 656 51.17 -48.15 -5.32
CA ARG A 656 52.60 -47.98 -5.71
C ARG A 656 52.81 -48.45 -7.14
N LEU A 657 53.46 -47.66 -7.96
CA LEU A 657 53.99 -48.04 -9.25
C LEU A 657 55.33 -48.76 -9.03
N LEU A 658 55.46 -49.98 -9.53
CA LEU A 658 56.68 -50.76 -9.48
C LEU A 658 57.22 -50.90 -10.88
#